data_25eb5360bd3d030d5b10bc5dd1a34fa8
#
_entry.id   25eb5360bd3d030d5b10bc5dd1a34fa8
#
_cell.length_a   1.000
_cell.length_b   1.000
_cell.length_c   1.000
_cell.angle_alpha   90.00
_cell.angle_beta   90.00
_cell.angle_gamma   90.00
#
_symmetry.space_group_name_H-M   'P 1'
#
loop_
_entity.id
_entity.type
_entity.pdbx_description
1 polymer ?
#
loop_
_entity_poly.entity_id
_entity_poly.type
_entity_poly.pdbx_seq_one_letter_code
_entity_poly.pdbx_strand_id
1 'polypeptide(L)'
;MKKPHLILFFILNFSLAISSQIVIKGKILDENNKPLTGANILAFPTNNGKLAHNVSDNLGNYTLSLTKNTTYNTSISFMGFITRKEILNNTKKDSIINFILKEDPNKLEEIVIKYKIPVRIRKDTTTYNTDAFTNGKERKLKQVLKKLPGVEVDRKGNVTVKGKKVTTLLVDNKKFFTGDTKLAVNNIPADVIDKIDVIEDYHENAFMKGLEKSDEIAMNISLKEDKKKFVFGDIEAGLGIKNRYVLHPAIFKYSPKTNYSFIGDFNNTNRKSFTLRDYINFDGGLDMNNLKEVIQSPVVKLLRNQNFTASKHKFGGYNMQHAKNEKLSISSFLIALSDKTNSRVENFRNYLIDNITERLREDERNNQNLFLGKIQFLYKPEENTRIKYYTKFEKTSINQTIENNRDLANSIINFNENNLINSDKINSYLKAEKKFSTYHTSQAIVNFNFNKIDDSTNWLTNTNIFPNNIPINEKESINVLKKSSTEKFEYNVALKHFWILDNVNHLYFNVGNNFEQNKFKSNLQQDNTTFSNFSNNLEHNQFTIFTSILYKKLIGDAIFTAELKYQNYYRTSLDLNNNSSYQSNLLLPKIEMDWDITNRKKLIFKYNLTNTFPSTRQLISNNILNNYNNIYTGNTDLKETFYHFVSLSYRNYKTYGWSFYPSIYYKIRNNQVQNIFNTSTIFNIINPINIDTPNKSLTTNFRVVYNYKYWKATVLTEYTNSNYATFINNNKIKSNNNSFLTRASFRTVYDNKPNIDFSYSQTHKDNTNSLFSAISNLSNLDVAVDYEYKNWKFKTEYLYNFYKNNATKNTNSFNELNASIFYQKENSPWGFELLGTNIGNNISKLNSTLSSNLFSERRTLVFPRTFVVKAIYKL
;
A
#
# COMPACT_ATOMS: atom_id res chain seq x y z
N MET A 1 -36.44 -15.14 16.34
CA MET A 1 -35.78 -15.87 17.43
C MET A 1 -35.74 -17.36 17.07
N LYS A 2 -34.60 -17.91 16.86
CA LYS A 2 -34.12 -19.30 16.99
C LYS A 2 -32.92 -19.51 16.04
N LYS A 3 -31.73 -19.56 16.60
CA LYS A 3 -30.63 -20.52 16.48
C LYS A 3 -29.24 -19.90 16.77
N PRO A 4 -28.90 -19.69 18.03
CA PRO A 4 -27.49 -19.45 18.41
C PRO A 4 -26.72 -20.76 18.70
N HIS A 5 -27.36 -21.95 18.70
CA HIS A 5 -26.73 -23.18 19.18
C HIS A 5 -25.81 -23.89 18.14
N LEU A 6 -25.97 -23.61 16.85
CA LEU A 6 -25.15 -24.26 15.83
C LEU A 6 -23.73 -23.64 15.72
N ILE A 7 -23.59 -22.38 16.04
CA ILE A 7 -22.27 -21.70 16.03
C ILE A 7 -21.45 -22.10 17.25
N LEU A 8 -22.09 -22.32 18.38
CA LEU A 8 -21.40 -22.76 19.60
C LEU A 8 -20.91 -24.21 19.48
N PHE A 9 -21.64 -25.08 18.78
CA PHE A 9 -21.23 -26.47 18.53
C PHE A 9 -20.03 -26.56 17.58
N PHE A 10 -19.93 -25.66 16.60
CA PHE A 10 -18.76 -25.59 15.71
C PHE A 10 -17.53 -25.00 16.42
N ILE A 11 -17.71 -24.08 17.36
CA ILE A 11 -16.60 -23.50 18.14
C ILE A 11 -16.08 -24.50 19.19
N LEU A 12 -16.94 -25.34 19.79
CA LEU A 12 -16.52 -26.33 20.75
C LEU A 12 -15.81 -27.54 20.12
N ASN A 13 -16.13 -27.89 18.86
CA ASN A 13 -15.43 -29.00 18.18
C ASN A 13 -14.09 -28.61 17.55
N PHE A 14 -13.76 -27.30 17.48
CA PHE A 14 -12.45 -26.85 16.98
C PHE A 14 -11.36 -26.78 18.06
N SER A 15 -11.71 -27.04 19.33
CA SER A 15 -10.79 -26.91 20.46
C SER A 15 -9.85 -28.10 20.69
N LEU A 16 -9.79 -29.09 19.80
CA LEU A 16 -8.95 -30.30 19.96
C LEU A 16 -7.83 -30.46 18.92
N ALA A 17 -7.42 -29.38 18.23
CA ALA A 17 -6.14 -29.43 17.53
C ALA A 17 -5.00 -29.19 18.51
N ILE A 18 -4.70 -30.21 19.32
CA ILE A 18 -3.56 -30.27 20.22
C ILE A 18 -2.28 -30.06 19.42
N SER A 19 -1.50 -29.07 19.81
CA SER A 19 -0.15 -28.77 19.33
C SER A 19 0.68 -30.06 19.20
N SER A 20 1.04 -30.39 17.98
CA SER A 20 1.93 -31.52 17.65
C SER A 20 3.41 -31.19 17.88
N GLN A 21 3.73 -30.25 18.77
CA GLN A 21 5.11 -29.88 19.10
C GLN A 21 5.50 -30.37 20.47
N ILE A 22 6.74 -30.79 20.57
CA ILE A 22 7.41 -31.12 21.84
C ILE A 22 8.56 -30.12 22.06
N VAL A 23 8.90 -29.92 23.31
CA VAL A 23 9.99 -29.03 23.72
C VAL A 23 11.11 -29.88 24.31
N ILE A 24 12.31 -29.80 23.71
CA ILE A 24 13.54 -30.35 24.28
C ILE A 24 14.34 -29.21 24.89
N LYS A 25 14.66 -29.33 26.15
CA LYS A 25 15.49 -28.40 26.89
C LYS A 25 16.77 -29.11 27.37
N GLY A 26 17.78 -28.35 27.69
CA GLY A 26 19.00 -28.89 28.25
C GLY A 26 20.10 -27.86 28.35
N LYS A 27 21.28 -28.33 28.71
CA LYS A 27 22.49 -27.52 28.78
C LYS A 27 23.53 -28.04 27.78
N ILE A 28 24.32 -27.11 27.26
CA ILE A 28 25.50 -27.40 26.47
C ILE A 28 26.71 -27.06 27.36
N LEU A 29 27.54 -28.04 27.63
CA LEU A 29 28.64 -27.98 28.60
C LEU A 29 29.95 -28.44 27.92
N ASP A 30 31.10 -28.09 28.50
CA ASP A 30 32.36 -28.67 28.18
C ASP A 30 32.60 -29.98 29.03
N GLU A 31 33.73 -30.66 28.82
CA GLU A 31 34.10 -31.87 29.56
C GLU A 31 34.32 -31.64 31.08
N ASN A 32 34.50 -30.37 31.48
CA ASN A 32 34.64 -29.96 32.89
C ASN A 32 33.31 -29.48 33.48
N ASN A 33 32.15 -29.72 32.81
CA ASN A 33 30.80 -29.28 33.20
C ASN A 33 30.62 -27.74 33.22
N LYS A 34 31.51 -26.99 32.56
CA LYS A 34 31.37 -25.54 32.42
C LYS A 34 30.38 -25.19 31.30
N PRO A 35 29.45 -24.30 31.53
CA PRO A 35 28.46 -23.92 30.50
C PRO A 35 29.09 -23.21 29.31
N LEU A 36 28.75 -23.62 28.09
CA LEU A 36 29.19 -23.02 26.87
C LEU A 36 28.16 -22.01 26.39
N THR A 37 28.45 -20.73 26.57
CA THR A 37 27.61 -19.60 26.16
C THR A 37 27.75 -19.33 24.65
N GLY A 38 26.67 -19.33 23.92
CA GLY A 38 26.70 -19.06 22.47
C GLY A 38 26.97 -20.30 21.60
N ALA A 39 26.89 -21.50 22.17
CA ALA A 39 26.95 -22.74 21.41
C ALA A 39 25.66 -22.93 20.58
N ASN A 40 25.83 -23.32 19.33
CA ASN A 40 24.71 -23.53 18.40
C ASN A 40 24.21 -24.97 18.48
N ILE A 41 22.90 -25.14 18.51
CA ILE A 41 22.23 -26.42 18.33
C ILE A 41 21.25 -26.36 17.18
N LEU A 42 21.37 -27.26 16.25
CA LEU A 42 20.59 -27.30 15.02
C LEU A 42 20.02 -28.70 14.82
N ALA A 43 18.71 -28.82 14.69
CA ALA A 43 18.04 -30.09 14.53
C ALA A 43 17.34 -30.17 13.16
N PHE A 44 17.85 -31.04 12.30
CA PHE A 44 17.35 -31.31 10.96
C PHE A 44 16.37 -32.49 10.98
N PRO A 45 15.12 -32.32 10.54
CA PRO A 45 14.19 -33.44 10.45
C PRO A 45 14.56 -34.37 9.31
N THR A 46 14.51 -35.68 9.54
CA THR A 46 14.73 -36.70 8.47
C THR A 46 13.50 -36.85 7.58
N ASN A 47 12.32 -36.52 8.09
CA ASN A 47 11.03 -36.61 7.39
C ASN A 47 10.29 -35.25 7.48
N ASN A 48 8.98 -35.24 7.32
CA ASN A 48 8.10 -34.06 7.34
C ASN A 48 8.13 -33.27 8.69
N GLY A 49 9.26 -32.69 9.07
CA GLY A 49 9.44 -31.85 10.24
C GLY A 49 9.92 -30.45 9.88
N LYS A 50 9.90 -29.50 10.83
CA LYS A 50 10.57 -28.21 10.71
C LYS A 50 11.96 -28.29 11.30
N LEU A 51 12.92 -27.64 10.64
CA LEU A 51 14.23 -27.35 11.21
C LEU A 51 14.01 -26.55 12.50
N ALA A 52 14.67 -26.96 13.58
CA ALA A 52 14.73 -26.23 14.83
C ALA A 52 16.17 -25.86 15.14
N HIS A 53 16.35 -24.66 15.68
CA HIS A 53 17.67 -24.20 16.13
C HIS A 53 17.51 -23.36 17.40
N ASN A 54 18.59 -23.33 18.14
CA ASN A 54 18.73 -22.45 19.30
C ASN A 54 20.21 -22.15 19.54
N VAL A 55 20.47 -21.14 20.35
CA VAL A 55 21.81 -20.78 20.81
C VAL A 55 21.77 -20.80 22.34
N SER A 56 22.77 -21.42 22.98
CA SER A 56 22.81 -21.49 24.44
C SER A 56 22.96 -20.12 25.08
N ASP A 57 22.25 -19.89 26.18
CA ASP A 57 22.33 -18.69 27.01
C ASP A 57 23.62 -18.63 27.86
N ASN A 58 23.74 -17.61 28.71
CA ASN A 58 24.89 -17.43 29.59
C ASN A 58 25.11 -18.56 30.60
N LEU A 59 24.11 -19.40 30.84
CA LEU A 59 24.16 -20.60 31.73
C LEU A 59 24.23 -21.90 30.92
N GLY A 60 24.47 -21.79 29.60
CA GLY A 60 24.52 -22.91 28.68
C GLY A 60 23.19 -23.54 28.32
N ASN A 61 22.04 -22.97 28.79
CA ASN A 61 20.73 -23.56 28.53
C ASN A 61 20.26 -23.31 27.08
N TYR A 62 19.59 -24.30 26.53
CA TYR A 62 18.94 -24.22 25.22
C TYR A 62 17.50 -24.77 25.29
N THR A 63 16.69 -24.39 24.29
CA THR A 63 15.33 -24.89 24.15
C THR A 63 15.00 -25.09 22.66
N LEU A 64 14.68 -26.32 22.26
CA LEU A 64 14.27 -26.68 20.90
C LEU A 64 12.79 -27.06 20.88
N SER A 65 12.03 -26.48 19.96
CA SER A 65 10.64 -26.86 19.67
C SER A 65 10.63 -27.77 18.44
N LEU A 66 10.40 -29.05 18.64
CA LEU A 66 10.44 -30.09 17.61
C LEU A 66 9.03 -30.58 17.25
N THR A 67 8.88 -31.12 16.05
CA THR A 67 7.65 -31.79 15.63
C THR A 67 7.59 -33.17 16.27
N LYS A 68 6.46 -33.50 16.92
CA LYS A 68 6.24 -34.80 17.56
C LYS A 68 6.30 -35.96 16.52
N ASN A 69 6.76 -37.11 16.93
CA ASN A 69 6.92 -38.32 16.12
C ASN A 69 7.84 -38.12 14.89
N THR A 70 8.85 -37.27 15.03
CA THR A 70 9.82 -36.97 13.96
C THR A 70 11.23 -37.27 14.47
N THR A 71 12.05 -37.90 13.65
CA THR A 71 13.48 -38.09 13.91
C THR A 71 14.25 -36.88 13.42
N TYR A 72 15.22 -36.42 14.22
CA TYR A 72 16.04 -35.26 13.92
C TYR A 72 17.52 -35.61 13.95
N ASN A 73 18.24 -35.22 12.90
CA ASN A 73 19.71 -35.18 12.93
C ASN A 73 20.12 -33.86 13.58
N THR A 74 20.66 -33.94 14.79
CA THR A 74 21.01 -32.74 15.56
C THR A 74 22.51 -32.52 15.50
N SER A 75 22.93 -31.30 15.28
CA SER A 75 24.34 -30.87 15.25
C SER A 75 24.53 -29.79 16.33
N ILE A 76 25.44 -30.02 17.24
CA ILE A 76 25.82 -29.12 18.31
C ILE A 76 27.27 -28.67 18.08
N SER A 77 27.48 -27.34 18.02
CA SER A 77 28.79 -26.78 17.69
C SER A 77 29.12 -25.55 18.50
N PHE A 78 30.38 -25.42 18.85
CA PHE A 78 30.93 -24.25 19.51
C PHE A 78 32.37 -24.02 19.05
N MET A 79 32.81 -22.75 19.03
CA MET A 79 34.16 -22.40 18.55
C MET A 79 35.22 -23.03 19.46
N GLY A 80 36.14 -23.78 18.90
CA GLY A 80 37.20 -24.47 19.63
C GLY A 80 36.81 -25.86 20.16
N PHE A 81 35.65 -26.38 19.78
CA PHE A 81 35.16 -27.69 20.19
C PHE A 81 34.79 -28.57 18.99
N ILE A 82 34.93 -29.87 19.14
CA ILE A 82 34.50 -30.84 18.14
C ILE A 82 33.00 -30.82 18.01
N THR A 83 32.48 -30.63 16.80
CA THR A 83 31.04 -30.66 16.53
C THR A 83 30.49 -32.04 16.84
N ARG A 84 29.52 -32.07 17.79
CA ARG A 84 28.81 -33.29 18.18
C ARG A 84 27.57 -33.44 17.29
N LYS A 85 27.39 -34.62 16.72
CA LYS A 85 26.22 -35.00 15.94
C LYS A 85 25.48 -36.10 16.66
N GLU A 86 24.15 -35.91 16.83
CA GLU A 86 23.27 -36.90 17.45
C GLU A 86 21.96 -37.03 16.74
N ILE A 87 21.38 -38.22 16.78
CA ILE A 87 20.07 -38.50 16.22
C ILE A 87 19.06 -38.54 17.35
N LEU A 88 18.14 -37.59 17.36
CA LEU A 88 16.98 -37.59 18.24
C LEU A 88 15.87 -38.40 17.59
N ASN A 89 15.77 -39.67 17.99
CA ASN A 89 14.86 -40.62 17.38
C ASN A 89 13.43 -40.44 17.93
N ASN A 90 12.45 -40.34 16.99
CA ASN A 90 11.04 -40.47 17.27
C ASN A 90 10.54 -39.73 18.51
N THR A 91 10.87 -38.47 18.60
CA THR A 91 10.55 -37.59 19.75
C THR A 91 9.04 -37.57 20.05
N LYS A 92 8.63 -38.13 21.21
CA LYS A 92 7.22 -38.32 21.60
C LYS A 92 6.79 -37.43 22.77
N LYS A 93 7.74 -37.04 23.65
CA LYS A 93 7.46 -36.27 24.86
C LYS A 93 8.53 -35.19 25.06
N ASP A 94 8.16 -34.18 25.82
CA ASP A 94 9.11 -33.16 26.29
C ASP A 94 10.24 -33.88 27.09
N SER A 95 11.46 -33.45 26.82
CA SER A 95 12.63 -34.11 27.39
C SER A 95 13.71 -33.09 27.74
N ILE A 96 14.55 -33.47 28.73
CA ILE A 96 15.76 -32.71 29.06
C ILE A 96 16.95 -33.50 28.53
N ILE A 97 17.74 -32.91 27.62
CA ILE A 97 18.92 -33.53 27.04
C ILE A 97 20.09 -32.56 27.17
N ASN A 98 21.15 -32.97 27.86
CA ASN A 98 22.36 -32.17 27.96
C ASN A 98 23.41 -32.69 26.97
N PHE A 99 24.13 -31.75 26.34
CA PHE A 99 25.21 -32.08 25.44
C PHE A 99 26.54 -31.64 26.02
N ILE A 100 27.52 -32.54 25.99
CA ILE A 100 28.89 -32.22 26.35
C ILE A 100 29.70 -32.18 25.08
N LEU A 101 30.38 -31.07 24.83
CA LEU A 101 31.31 -30.90 23.75
C LEU A 101 32.74 -31.09 24.23
N LYS A 102 33.57 -31.78 23.41
CA LYS A 102 34.99 -31.98 23.63
C LYS A 102 35.78 -30.86 22.96
N GLU A 103 36.80 -30.35 23.64
CA GLU A 103 37.73 -29.42 23.03
C GLU A 103 38.45 -30.12 21.86
N ASP A 104 38.68 -29.37 20.78
CA ASP A 104 39.44 -29.91 19.65
C ASP A 104 40.93 -29.82 19.96
N PRO A 105 41.63 -30.97 20.15
CA PRO A 105 43.06 -31.00 20.50
C PRO A 105 43.96 -30.54 19.36
N ASN A 106 43.50 -30.43 18.13
CA ASN A 106 44.31 -30.07 16.97
C ASN A 106 44.53 -28.55 16.83
N LYS A 107 45.06 -27.94 17.87
CA LYS A 107 45.46 -26.52 17.86
C LYS A 107 46.86 -26.33 17.23
N LEU A 108 47.21 -27.02 16.19
CA LEU A 108 48.49 -26.82 15.45
C LEU A 108 48.21 -26.73 13.97
N GLU A 109 48.55 -25.58 13.41
CA GLU A 109 48.36 -25.08 12.05
C GLU A 109 46.99 -24.42 11.81
N GLU A 110 47.11 -23.18 11.41
CA GLU A 110 45.98 -22.30 11.03
C GLU A 110 45.29 -22.82 9.76
N ILE A 111 44.63 -23.97 9.88
CA ILE A 111 43.54 -24.30 8.98
C ILE A 111 42.41 -23.38 9.38
N VAL A 112 42.24 -22.28 8.67
CA VAL A 112 41.03 -21.44 8.71
C VAL A 112 39.87 -22.31 8.22
N ILE A 113 39.38 -23.22 9.06
CA ILE A 113 38.09 -23.86 8.83
C ILE A 113 37.07 -22.72 9.00
N LYS A 114 36.65 -22.13 7.89
CA LYS A 114 35.55 -21.20 7.82
C LYS A 114 34.25 -21.94 8.14
N TYR A 115 34.05 -22.31 9.44
CA TYR A 115 32.79 -22.89 9.89
C TYR A 115 31.73 -21.80 9.82
N LYS A 116 30.87 -21.88 8.82
CA LYS A 116 29.77 -20.96 8.67
C LYS A 116 28.64 -21.36 9.61
N ILE A 117 28.45 -20.63 10.71
CA ILE A 117 27.33 -20.81 11.63
C ILE A 117 26.02 -20.68 10.85
N PRO A 118 25.11 -21.68 10.87
CA PRO A 118 23.86 -21.65 10.07
C PRO A 118 22.98 -20.44 10.31
N VAL A 119 22.79 -20.06 11.58
CA VAL A 119 22.00 -18.87 11.96
C VAL A 119 22.73 -18.11 13.05
N ARG A 120 22.97 -16.84 12.83
CA ARG A 120 23.61 -15.93 13.78
C ARG A 120 22.67 -14.77 14.09
N ILE A 121 22.42 -14.53 15.35
CA ILE A 121 21.60 -13.38 15.80
C ILE A 121 22.52 -12.38 16.48
N ARG A 122 22.53 -11.14 15.97
CA ARG A 122 23.26 -10.02 16.57
C ARG A 122 22.33 -8.82 16.66
N LYS A 123 21.95 -8.42 17.87
CA LYS A 123 21.03 -7.29 18.13
C LYS A 123 19.75 -7.41 17.28
N ASP A 124 19.63 -6.58 16.26
CA ASP A 124 18.50 -6.45 15.34
C ASP A 124 18.67 -7.24 14.04
N THR A 125 19.79 -7.93 13.86
CA THR A 125 20.11 -8.64 12.60
C THR A 125 20.18 -10.14 12.85
N THR A 126 19.40 -10.88 12.06
CA THR A 126 19.47 -12.34 11.96
C THR A 126 20.12 -12.72 10.64
N THR A 127 21.31 -13.32 10.67
CA THR A 127 22.04 -13.79 9.50
C THR A 127 21.81 -15.28 9.28
N TYR A 128 21.41 -15.68 8.09
CA TYR A 128 21.29 -17.06 7.64
C TYR A 128 22.39 -17.37 6.63
N ASN A 129 23.17 -18.40 6.89
CA ASN A 129 24.11 -18.94 5.92
C ASN A 129 23.38 -19.93 5.00
N THR A 130 23.25 -19.59 3.72
CA THR A 130 22.37 -20.33 2.80
C THR A 130 22.84 -21.74 2.52
N ASP A 131 24.15 -21.99 2.53
CA ASP A 131 24.72 -23.33 2.31
C ASP A 131 24.22 -24.35 3.33
N ALA A 132 23.86 -23.91 4.55
CA ALA A 132 23.33 -24.79 5.59
C ALA A 132 21.86 -25.20 5.36
N PHE A 133 21.12 -24.51 4.49
CA PHE A 133 19.70 -24.73 4.23
C PHE A 133 19.37 -25.20 2.83
N THR A 134 20.35 -25.20 1.93
CA THR A 134 20.19 -25.57 0.51
C THR A 134 20.86 -26.90 0.22
N ASN A 135 20.31 -27.62 -0.76
CA ASN A 135 20.86 -28.90 -1.22
C ASN A 135 21.21 -28.88 -2.72
N GLY A 136 21.31 -27.67 -3.31
CA GLY A 136 21.65 -27.48 -4.72
C GLY A 136 20.49 -27.67 -5.70
N LYS A 137 19.29 -28.04 -5.22
CA LYS A 137 18.09 -28.20 -6.05
C LYS A 137 17.25 -26.92 -6.17
N GLU A 138 17.58 -25.92 -5.39
CA GLU A 138 16.90 -24.62 -5.39
C GLU A 138 17.31 -23.84 -6.64
N ARG A 139 16.30 -23.29 -7.36
CA ARG A 139 16.53 -22.50 -8.57
C ARG A 139 16.45 -21.00 -8.33
N LYS A 140 15.60 -20.57 -7.37
CA LYS A 140 15.33 -19.15 -7.10
C LYS A 140 15.37 -18.86 -5.59
N LEU A 141 15.65 -17.61 -5.24
CA LEU A 141 15.65 -17.10 -3.88
C LEU A 141 14.38 -17.51 -3.11
N LYS A 142 13.22 -17.55 -3.78
CA LYS A 142 11.95 -18.00 -3.17
C LYS A 142 12.05 -19.37 -2.51
N GLN A 143 12.74 -20.32 -3.14
CA GLN A 143 12.90 -21.68 -2.63
C GLN A 143 13.87 -21.72 -1.46
N VAL A 144 14.92 -20.90 -1.49
CA VAL A 144 15.85 -20.74 -0.37
C VAL A 144 15.14 -20.16 0.85
N LEU A 145 14.43 -19.04 0.67
CA LEU A 145 13.72 -18.35 1.76
C LEU A 145 12.67 -19.23 2.44
N LYS A 146 11.99 -20.09 1.70
CA LYS A 146 11.01 -21.03 2.27
C LYS A 146 11.61 -22.03 3.26
N LYS A 147 12.91 -22.28 3.16
CA LYS A 147 13.65 -23.20 4.04
C LYS A 147 14.21 -22.53 5.30
N LEU A 148 14.23 -21.20 5.32
CA LEU A 148 14.78 -20.45 6.46
C LEU A 148 13.80 -20.43 7.64
N PRO A 149 14.24 -20.73 8.86
CA PRO A 149 13.39 -20.70 10.03
C PRO A 149 12.84 -19.29 10.31
N GLY A 150 11.53 -19.17 10.54
CA GLY A 150 10.87 -17.90 10.85
C GLY A 150 10.63 -16.98 9.64
N VAL A 151 10.99 -17.42 8.44
CA VAL A 151 10.71 -16.73 7.18
C VAL A 151 9.53 -17.39 6.47
N GLU A 152 8.55 -16.62 6.07
CA GLU A 152 7.38 -17.08 5.31
C GLU A 152 7.37 -16.36 3.96
N VAL A 153 7.14 -17.12 2.88
CA VAL A 153 7.03 -16.56 1.52
C VAL A 153 5.69 -16.96 0.94
N ASP A 154 4.86 -15.96 0.62
CA ASP A 154 3.56 -16.23 0.00
C ASP A 154 3.71 -16.59 -1.49
N ARG A 155 2.60 -16.98 -2.12
CA ARG A 155 2.56 -17.32 -3.55
C ARG A 155 3.02 -16.19 -4.45
N LYS A 156 2.70 -14.96 -4.06
CA LYS A 156 3.02 -13.74 -4.81
C LYS A 156 4.46 -13.28 -4.60
N GLY A 157 5.24 -13.97 -3.75
CA GLY A 157 6.62 -13.60 -3.42
C GLY A 157 6.75 -12.52 -2.33
N ASN A 158 5.68 -12.25 -1.56
CA ASN A 158 5.83 -11.42 -0.37
C ASN A 158 6.52 -12.22 0.71
N VAL A 159 7.47 -11.59 1.38
CA VAL A 159 8.20 -12.19 2.49
C VAL A 159 7.71 -11.60 3.81
N THR A 160 7.49 -12.45 4.78
CA THR A 160 7.25 -12.06 6.18
C THR A 160 8.26 -12.75 7.07
N VAL A 161 8.80 -12.02 8.04
CA VAL A 161 9.70 -12.56 9.05
C VAL A 161 9.11 -12.26 10.42
N LYS A 162 8.94 -13.31 11.24
CA LYS A 162 8.29 -13.20 12.54
C LYS A 162 6.92 -12.47 12.48
N GLY A 163 6.17 -12.68 11.37
CA GLY A 163 4.86 -12.07 11.11
C GLY A 163 4.86 -10.61 10.68
N LYS A 164 6.01 -9.98 10.61
CA LYS A 164 6.18 -8.66 10.04
C LYS A 164 6.61 -8.78 8.57
N LYS A 165 6.05 -7.93 7.71
CA LYS A 165 6.38 -7.92 6.29
C LYS A 165 7.76 -7.32 6.06
N VAL A 166 8.57 -7.99 5.24
CA VAL A 166 9.81 -7.41 4.70
C VAL A 166 9.42 -6.29 3.72
N THR A 167 9.82 -5.06 4.03
CA THR A 167 9.48 -3.86 3.25
C THR A 167 10.53 -3.54 2.20
N THR A 168 11.80 -3.85 2.50
CA THR A 168 12.95 -3.50 1.67
C THR A 168 13.84 -4.72 1.44
N LEU A 169 14.17 -4.99 0.17
CA LEU A 169 15.17 -5.98 -0.18
C LEU A 169 16.44 -5.31 -0.70
N LEU A 170 17.55 -5.73 -0.12
CA LEU A 170 18.89 -5.30 -0.49
C LEU A 170 19.65 -6.46 -1.13
N VAL A 171 20.57 -6.16 -2.03
CA VAL A 171 21.58 -7.09 -2.53
C VAL A 171 22.93 -6.41 -2.35
N ASP A 172 23.83 -7.07 -1.64
CA ASP A 172 25.12 -6.51 -1.22
C ASP A 172 24.99 -5.10 -0.60
N ASN A 173 24.02 -4.96 0.35
CA ASN A 173 23.67 -3.73 1.07
C ASN A 173 23.14 -2.58 0.21
N LYS A 174 22.78 -2.81 -1.05
CA LYS A 174 22.17 -1.84 -1.95
C LYS A 174 20.73 -2.24 -2.24
N LYS A 175 19.83 -1.27 -2.30
CA LYS A 175 18.43 -1.54 -2.68
C LYS A 175 18.39 -2.24 -4.04
N PHE A 176 17.81 -3.43 -4.06
CA PHE A 176 17.66 -4.20 -5.28
C PHE A 176 16.49 -3.67 -6.09
N PHE A 177 16.76 -3.10 -7.26
CA PHE A 177 15.74 -2.53 -8.15
C PHE A 177 14.64 -1.82 -7.36
N THR A 178 15.01 -0.82 -6.57
CA THR A 178 14.13 -0.02 -5.71
C THR A 178 13.64 -0.69 -4.41
N GLY A 179 14.10 -1.90 -4.11
CA GLY A 179 13.76 -2.63 -2.87
C GLY A 179 12.58 -3.60 -3.00
N ASP A 180 12.13 -3.92 -4.22
CA ASP A 180 11.01 -4.85 -4.41
C ASP A 180 11.36 -6.28 -4.02
N THR A 181 10.71 -6.74 -2.93
CA THR A 181 10.88 -8.10 -2.44
C THR A 181 10.38 -9.16 -3.42
N LYS A 182 9.28 -8.92 -4.14
CA LYS A 182 8.69 -9.91 -5.06
C LYS A 182 9.57 -10.12 -6.28
N LEU A 183 10.07 -9.01 -6.85
CA LEU A 183 10.95 -9.08 -8.02
C LEU A 183 12.19 -9.90 -7.70
N ALA A 184 12.84 -9.60 -6.57
CA ALA A 184 14.01 -10.32 -6.12
C ALA A 184 13.72 -11.79 -5.82
N VAL A 185 12.70 -12.05 -5.01
CA VAL A 185 12.33 -13.39 -4.54
C VAL A 185 11.96 -14.33 -5.68
N ASN A 186 11.30 -13.82 -6.71
CA ASN A 186 10.90 -14.62 -7.85
C ASN A 186 11.95 -14.74 -8.94
N ASN A 187 13.01 -13.90 -8.93
CA ASN A 187 13.94 -13.82 -10.04
C ASN A 187 15.40 -14.06 -9.68
N ILE A 188 15.88 -13.72 -8.48
CA ILE A 188 17.29 -13.97 -8.10
C ILE A 188 17.56 -15.48 -8.13
N PRO A 189 18.57 -15.95 -8.88
CA PRO A 189 18.98 -17.35 -8.88
C PRO A 189 19.45 -17.79 -7.48
N ALA A 190 19.16 -19.02 -7.10
CA ALA A 190 19.53 -19.52 -5.77
C ALA A 190 21.04 -19.76 -5.62
N ASP A 191 21.70 -20.16 -6.70
CA ASP A 191 23.12 -20.54 -6.73
C ASP A 191 24.09 -19.35 -6.57
N VAL A 192 23.58 -18.10 -6.76
CA VAL A 192 24.40 -16.88 -6.56
C VAL A 192 24.41 -16.41 -5.11
N ILE A 193 23.59 -16.98 -4.22
CA ILE A 193 23.38 -16.48 -2.85
C ILE A 193 24.41 -17.08 -1.91
N ASP A 194 25.10 -16.25 -1.12
CA ASP A 194 26.00 -16.66 -0.04
C ASP A 194 25.29 -16.66 1.32
N LYS A 195 24.71 -15.53 1.72
CA LYS A 195 24.02 -15.37 3.00
C LYS A 195 22.84 -14.41 2.91
N ILE A 196 21.94 -14.51 3.87
CA ILE A 196 20.76 -13.65 3.97
C ILE A 196 20.71 -13.03 5.36
N ASP A 197 20.74 -11.70 5.41
CA ASP A 197 20.58 -10.94 6.65
C ASP A 197 19.16 -10.39 6.72
N VAL A 198 18.47 -10.62 7.83
CA VAL A 198 17.19 -9.98 8.16
C VAL A 198 17.46 -8.92 9.20
N ILE A 199 17.17 -7.66 8.87
CA ILE A 199 17.45 -6.48 9.70
C ILE A 199 16.11 -5.93 10.16
N GLU A 200 15.83 -6.03 11.46
CA GLU A 200 14.65 -5.44 12.09
C GLU A 200 14.94 -3.96 12.42
N ASP A 201 13.89 -3.13 12.45
CA ASP A 201 13.98 -1.67 12.66
C ASP A 201 15.01 -1.04 11.70
N TYR A 202 14.88 -1.38 10.42
CA TYR A 202 15.80 -0.93 9.40
C TYR A 202 15.69 0.56 9.17
N HIS A 203 16.84 1.24 9.21
CA HIS A 203 17.01 2.61 8.80
C HIS A 203 17.98 2.67 7.61
N GLU A 204 17.56 3.34 6.55
CA GLU A 204 18.45 3.57 5.39
C GLU A 204 19.71 4.34 5.80
N ASN A 205 19.61 5.11 6.88
CA ASN A 205 20.70 5.83 7.50
C ASN A 205 20.96 5.32 8.93
N ALA A 206 22.05 4.61 9.12
CA ALA A 206 22.36 3.92 10.37
C ALA A 206 22.44 4.85 11.60
N PHE A 207 22.94 6.09 11.45
CA PHE A 207 23.06 7.02 12.58
C PHE A 207 21.73 7.70 12.96
N MET A 208 20.66 7.54 12.16
CA MET A 208 19.31 7.96 12.52
C MET A 208 18.55 6.91 13.35
N LYS A 209 19.11 5.72 13.48
CA LYS A 209 18.54 4.66 14.30
C LYS A 209 18.42 5.10 15.76
N GLY A 210 17.24 4.88 16.35
CA GLY A 210 16.91 5.32 17.70
C GLY A 210 16.46 6.78 17.80
N LEU A 211 16.77 7.64 16.83
CA LEU A 211 16.27 9.02 16.76
C LEU A 211 14.87 9.05 16.13
N GLU A 212 14.73 8.42 14.97
CA GLU A 212 13.43 8.23 14.32
C GLU A 212 12.97 6.79 14.53
N LYS A 213 11.65 6.59 14.57
CA LYS A 213 11.06 5.25 14.67
C LYS A 213 11.02 4.62 13.28
N SER A 214 11.44 3.39 13.17
CA SER A 214 11.24 2.57 11.99
C SER A 214 10.53 1.27 12.35
N ASP A 215 9.45 0.96 11.64
CA ASP A 215 8.80 -0.37 11.68
C ASP A 215 9.23 -1.22 10.48
N GLU A 216 10.24 -0.77 9.71
CA GLU A 216 10.71 -1.44 8.50
C GLU A 216 11.56 -2.66 8.81
N ILE A 217 11.37 -3.71 8.02
CA ILE A 217 12.26 -4.85 7.98
C ILE A 217 12.94 -4.89 6.62
N ALA A 218 14.26 -4.87 6.62
CA ALA A 218 15.03 -5.12 5.42
C ALA A 218 15.57 -6.55 5.40
N MET A 219 15.68 -7.09 4.20
CA MET A 219 16.36 -8.35 3.92
C MET A 219 17.51 -8.08 2.97
N ASN A 220 18.74 -8.34 3.40
CA ASN A 220 19.92 -8.20 2.59
C ASN A 220 20.42 -9.56 2.09
N ILE A 221 20.54 -9.70 0.79
CA ILE A 221 21.06 -10.89 0.12
C ILE A 221 22.51 -10.60 -0.25
N SER A 222 23.44 -11.28 0.39
CA SER A 222 24.85 -11.24 -0.01
C SER A 222 25.12 -12.28 -1.08
N LEU A 223 25.79 -11.87 -2.14
CA LEU A 223 26.11 -12.74 -3.28
C LEU A 223 27.50 -13.36 -3.14
N LYS A 224 27.69 -14.55 -3.70
CA LYS A 224 29.00 -15.18 -3.84
C LYS A 224 29.91 -14.32 -4.70
N GLU A 225 31.18 -14.20 -4.36
CA GLU A 225 32.13 -13.28 -5.01
C GLU A 225 32.28 -13.51 -6.51
N ASP A 226 32.28 -14.78 -6.93
CA ASP A 226 32.40 -15.21 -8.32
C ASP A 226 31.12 -15.02 -9.16
N LYS A 227 29.97 -14.74 -8.49
CA LYS A 227 28.64 -14.68 -9.13
C LYS A 227 27.95 -13.32 -8.98
N LYS A 228 28.70 -12.24 -8.89
CA LYS A 228 28.16 -10.88 -8.71
C LYS A 228 27.66 -10.20 -9.99
N LYS A 229 27.71 -10.84 -11.15
CA LYS A 229 27.23 -10.30 -12.42
C LYS A 229 26.31 -11.32 -13.10
N PHE A 230 25.07 -10.96 -13.35
CA PHE A 230 24.13 -11.83 -14.04
C PHE A 230 23.01 -11.03 -14.73
N VAL A 231 22.43 -11.63 -15.75
CA VAL A 231 21.21 -11.17 -16.41
C VAL A 231 20.10 -12.16 -16.08
N PHE A 232 18.90 -11.66 -15.86
CA PHE A 232 17.74 -12.48 -15.55
C PHE A 232 16.46 -11.77 -15.98
N GLY A 233 15.38 -12.54 -16.01
CA GLY A 233 14.07 -12.03 -16.38
C GLY A 233 13.31 -12.98 -17.29
N ASP A 234 12.30 -12.46 -17.95
CA ASP A 234 11.51 -13.21 -18.92
C ASP A 234 10.95 -12.31 -20.02
N ILE A 235 10.64 -12.93 -21.15
CA ILE A 235 9.92 -12.31 -22.26
C ILE A 235 8.69 -13.17 -22.51
N GLU A 236 7.50 -12.59 -22.31
CA GLU A 236 6.23 -13.23 -22.60
C GLU A 236 5.66 -12.68 -23.90
N ALA A 237 5.29 -13.54 -24.83
CA ALA A 237 4.57 -13.19 -26.05
C ALA A 237 3.36 -14.08 -26.21
N GLY A 238 2.19 -13.53 -26.52
CA GLY A 238 0.97 -14.31 -26.62
C GLY A 238 -0.05 -13.72 -27.55
N LEU A 239 -0.85 -14.60 -28.12
CA LEU A 239 -1.99 -14.29 -29.00
C LEU A 239 -3.25 -14.96 -28.47
N GLY A 240 -4.38 -14.33 -28.70
CA GLY A 240 -5.67 -14.84 -28.25
C GLY A 240 -6.78 -14.62 -29.27
N ILE A 241 -7.92 -15.23 -29.00
CA ILE A 241 -9.14 -15.05 -29.79
C ILE A 241 -9.56 -13.58 -29.83
N LYS A 242 -10.25 -13.15 -30.91
CA LYS A 242 -10.71 -11.75 -31.13
C LYS A 242 -9.54 -10.75 -31.12
N ASN A 243 -8.43 -11.12 -31.79
CA ASN A 243 -7.23 -10.26 -31.93
C ASN A 243 -6.63 -9.81 -30.61
N ARG A 244 -6.70 -10.64 -29.56
CA ARG A 244 -6.01 -10.38 -28.30
C ARG A 244 -4.51 -10.65 -28.46
N TYR A 245 -3.70 -9.80 -27.82
CA TYR A 245 -2.26 -9.95 -27.80
C TYR A 245 -1.69 -9.54 -26.46
N VAL A 246 -0.54 -10.13 -26.13
CA VAL A 246 0.30 -9.78 -24.97
C VAL A 246 1.74 -9.83 -25.41
N LEU A 247 2.51 -8.80 -25.08
CA LEU A 247 3.96 -8.79 -25.18
C LEU A 247 4.49 -8.13 -23.89
N HIS A 248 5.21 -8.91 -23.08
CA HIS A 248 5.73 -8.47 -21.79
C HIS A 248 7.21 -8.87 -21.62
N PRO A 249 8.17 -8.06 -22.05
CA PRO A 249 9.58 -8.20 -21.70
C PRO A 249 9.85 -7.63 -20.30
N ALA A 250 10.53 -8.39 -19.45
CA ALA A 250 11.05 -7.98 -18.16
C ALA A 250 12.50 -8.43 -18.03
N ILE A 251 13.44 -7.52 -18.29
CA ILE A 251 14.88 -7.82 -18.41
C ILE A 251 15.64 -7.05 -17.35
N PHE A 252 16.48 -7.73 -16.60
CA PHE A 252 17.27 -7.19 -15.50
C PHE A 252 18.74 -7.58 -15.66
N LYS A 253 19.63 -6.63 -15.49
CA LYS A 253 21.07 -6.85 -15.41
C LYS A 253 21.58 -6.36 -14.07
N TYR A 254 22.12 -7.25 -13.29
CA TYR A 254 22.77 -6.95 -12.01
C TYR A 254 24.29 -6.93 -12.16
N SER A 255 24.92 -5.94 -11.54
CA SER A 255 26.37 -5.91 -11.30
C SER A 255 26.67 -5.05 -10.05
N PRO A 256 27.86 -5.20 -9.42
CA PRO A 256 28.21 -4.46 -8.20
C PRO A 256 28.19 -2.94 -8.35
N LYS A 257 28.48 -2.42 -9.53
CA LYS A 257 28.53 -0.97 -9.78
C LYS A 257 27.28 -0.44 -10.46
N THR A 258 26.70 -1.20 -11.41
CA THR A 258 25.61 -0.67 -12.22
C THR A 258 24.54 -1.73 -12.47
N ASN A 259 23.31 -1.41 -12.12
CA ASN A 259 22.15 -2.25 -12.34
C ASN A 259 21.23 -1.57 -13.35
N TYR A 260 20.68 -2.36 -14.25
CA TYR A 260 19.69 -1.92 -15.25
C TYR A 260 18.46 -2.81 -15.16
N SER A 261 17.30 -2.20 -15.34
CA SER A 261 16.07 -2.94 -15.59
C SER A 261 15.25 -2.30 -16.68
N PHE A 262 14.64 -3.15 -17.48
CA PHE A 262 13.65 -2.76 -18.48
C PHE A 262 12.43 -3.64 -18.31
N ILE A 263 11.25 -3.01 -18.24
CA ILE A 263 9.96 -3.69 -18.19
C ILE A 263 9.06 -3.08 -19.25
N GLY A 264 8.56 -3.90 -20.16
CA GLY A 264 7.55 -3.53 -21.14
C GLY A 264 6.23 -4.25 -20.88
N ASP A 265 5.12 -3.68 -21.28
CA ASP A 265 3.81 -4.30 -21.23
C ASP A 265 2.92 -3.75 -22.34
N PHE A 266 2.74 -4.52 -23.38
CA PHE A 266 1.97 -4.18 -24.56
C PHE A 266 0.85 -5.21 -24.72
N ASN A 267 -0.37 -4.82 -24.41
CA ASN A 267 -1.47 -5.76 -24.45
C ASN A 267 -2.83 -5.07 -24.68
N ASN A 268 -3.83 -5.87 -25.08
CA ASN A 268 -5.21 -5.46 -25.16
C ASN A 268 -6.14 -6.41 -24.35
N THR A 269 -5.64 -7.00 -23.30
CA THR A 269 -6.32 -8.00 -22.46
C THR A 269 -6.84 -7.46 -21.13
N ASN A 270 -6.73 -6.14 -20.91
CA ASN A 270 -7.05 -5.46 -19.64
C ASN A 270 -6.27 -5.98 -18.42
N ARG A 271 -5.14 -6.64 -18.62
CA ARG A 271 -4.23 -7.06 -17.57
C ARG A 271 -3.00 -6.18 -17.58
N LYS A 272 -2.69 -5.55 -16.45
CA LYS A 272 -1.49 -4.74 -16.29
C LYS A 272 -0.45 -5.55 -15.52
N SER A 273 0.67 -5.82 -16.16
CA SER A 273 1.79 -6.53 -15.55
C SER A 273 2.55 -5.64 -14.57
N PHE A 274 2.66 -4.35 -14.88
CA PHE A 274 3.21 -3.34 -13.98
C PHE A 274 2.09 -2.75 -13.12
N THR A 275 2.21 -2.91 -11.81
CA THR A 275 1.17 -2.56 -10.85
C THR A 275 1.52 -1.28 -10.09
N LEU A 276 0.54 -0.69 -9.38
CA LEU A 276 0.77 0.41 -8.45
C LEU A 276 1.90 0.11 -7.45
N ARG A 277 1.99 -1.13 -7.00
CA ARG A 277 3.03 -1.54 -6.07
C ARG A 277 4.41 -1.52 -6.73
N ASP A 278 4.49 -1.95 -7.98
CA ASP A 278 5.73 -1.89 -8.74
C ASP A 278 6.15 -0.44 -8.96
N TYR A 279 5.20 0.47 -9.22
CA TYR A 279 5.46 1.90 -9.27
C TYR A 279 6.00 2.45 -7.95
N ILE A 280 5.36 2.15 -6.83
CA ILE A 280 5.82 2.56 -5.49
C ILE A 280 7.24 2.06 -5.24
N ASN A 281 7.51 0.82 -5.60
CA ASN A 281 8.85 0.24 -5.47
C ASN A 281 9.85 0.93 -6.42
N PHE A 282 9.45 1.26 -7.64
CA PHE A 282 10.26 2.03 -8.59
C PHE A 282 10.61 3.44 -8.08
N ASP A 283 9.70 4.07 -7.35
CA ASP A 283 9.91 5.40 -6.75
C ASP A 283 10.79 5.38 -5.48
N GLY A 284 11.23 4.19 -5.04
CA GLY A 284 12.11 4.01 -3.89
C GLY A 284 11.43 3.55 -2.61
N GLY A 285 10.19 3.06 -2.71
CA GLY A 285 9.36 2.59 -1.60
C GLY A 285 8.38 3.65 -1.09
N LEU A 286 7.49 3.24 -0.19
CA LEU A 286 6.56 4.15 0.46
C LEU A 286 7.30 4.95 1.54
N ASP A 287 7.52 6.22 1.27
CA ASP A 287 7.76 7.18 2.35
C ASP A 287 6.39 7.66 2.87
N MET A 288 6.12 7.45 4.15
CA MET A 288 4.85 7.85 4.77
C MET A 288 4.56 9.35 4.62
N ASN A 289 5.61 10.18 4.49
CA ASN A 289 5.48 11.61 4.27
C ASN A 289 4.91 11.94 2.88
N ASN A 290 5.15 11.07 1.89
CA ASN A 290 4.72 11.27 0.49
C ASN A 290 3.52 10.40 0.10
N LEU A 291 2.97 9.61 1.03
CA LEU A 291 1.89 8.66 0.76
C LEU A 291 0.65 9.34 0.15
N LYS A 292 0.28 10.50 0.64
CA LYS A 292 -0.87 11.28 0.13
C LYS A 292 -0.64 11.70 -1.33
N GLU A 293 0.54 12.15 -1.65
CA GLU A 293 0.95 12.55 -3.01
C GLU A 293 0.95 11.37 -3.98
N VAL A 294 1.50 10.23 -3.54
CA VAL A 294 1.49 8.99 -4.31
C VAL A 294 0.07 8.52 -4.60
N ILE A 295 -0.81 8.49 -3.59
CA ILE A 295 -2.19 8.03 -3.75
C ILE A 295 -2.99 8.95 -4.69
N GLN A 296 -2.72 10.24 -4.67
CA GLN A 296 -3.41 11.24 -5.50
C GLN A 296 -2.80 11.37 -6.90
N SER A 297 -1.64 10.77 -7.15
CA SER A 297 -0.98 10.82 -8.46
C SER A 297 -1.87 10.23 -9.57
N PRO A 298 -1.94 10.85 -10.75
CA PRO A 298 -2.54 10.27 -11.94
C PRO A 298 -2.02 8.86 -12.25
N VAL A 299 -0.74 8.59 -11.98
CA VAL A 299 -0.11 7.27 -12.14
C VAL A 299 -0.88 6.19 -11.37
N VAL A 300 -1.31 6.49 -10.15
CA VAL A 300 -2.06 5.54 -9.32
C VAL A 300 -3.41 5.20 -9.94
N LYS A 301 -4.10 6.19 -10.50
CA LYS A 301 -5.37 5.97 -11.21
C LYS A 301 -5.15 5.11 -12.45
N LEU A 302 -4.09 5.36 -13.21
CA LEU A 302 -3.73 4.63 -14.42
C LEU A 302 -3.33 3.16 -14.14
N LEU A 303 -2.63 2.91 -13.04
CA LEU A 303 -2.17 1.56 -12.69
C LEU A 303 -3.21 0.70 -11.98
N ARG A 304 -4.34 1.26 -11.56
CA ARG A 304 -5.44 0.47 -10.98
C ARG A 304 -6.16 -0.32 -12.09
N ASN A 305 -6.48 -1.56 -11.78
CA ASN A 305 -7.40 -2.33 -12.61
C ASN A 305 -8.80 -1.71 -12.50
N GLN A 306 -9.36 -1.30 -13.63
CA GLN A 306 -10.71 -0.75 -13.75
C GLN A 306 -11.56 -1.67 -14.62
N ASN A 307 -12.87 -1.52 -14.51
CA ASN A 307 -13.81 -2.28 -15.34
C ASN A 307 -13.96 -1.55 -16.68
N PHE A 308 -13.32 -2.08 -17.72
CA PHE A 308 -13.40 -1.57 -19.09
C PHE A 308 -14.11 -2.62 -19.97
N THR A 309 -14.74 -2.17 -21.03
CA THR A 309 -15.29 -3.04 -22.11
C THR A 309 -14.20 -3.33 -23.15
N ALA A 310 -13.29 -2.42 -23.34
CA ALA A 310 -12.11 -2.57 -24.18
C ALA A 310 -10.92 -1.82 -23.57
N SER A 311 -9.71 -2.34 -23.79
CA SER A 311 -8.47 -1.73 -23.29
C SER A 311 -7.34 -1.99 -24.29
N LYS A 312 -6.48 -1.00 -24.50
CA LYS A 312 -5.21 -1.13 -25.19
C LYS A 312 -4.14 -0.45 -24.36
N HIS A 313 -3.25 -1.23 -23.80
CA HIS A 313 -2.21 -0.80 -22.88
C HIS A 313 -0.85 -0.85 -23.54
N LYS A 314 -0.06 0.20 -23.39
CA LYS A 314 1.34 0.29 -23.80
C LYS A 314 2.12 0.89 -22.66
N PHE A 315 3.08 0.16 -22.13
CA PHE A 315 3.92 0.59 -21.04
C PHE A 315 5.38 0.27 -21.33
N GLY A 316 6.27 1.18 -20.98
CA GLY A 316 7.71 0.98 -20.94
C GLY A 316 8.29 1.64 -19.70
N GLY A 317 9.03 0.87 -18.91
CA GLY A 317 9.76 1.34 -17.72
C GLY A 317 11.23 0.99 -17.83
N TYR A 318 12.09 1.96 -17.60
CA TYR A 318 13.54 1.79 -17.53
C TYR A 318 14.05 2.31 -16.20
N ASN A 319 14.93 1.55 -15.54
CA ASN A 319 15.59 1.97 -14.31
C ASN A 319 17.08 1.71 -14.40
N MET A 320 17.87 2.62 -13.87
CA MET A 320 19.32 2.49 -13.73
C MET A 320 19.73 2.87 -12.31
N GLN A 321 20.63 2.10 -11.74
CA GLN A 321 21.31 2.42 -10.49
C GLN A 321 22.81 2.27 -10.70
N HIS A 322 23.56 3.33 -10.43
CA HIS A 322 25.00 3.37 -10.58
C HIS A 322 25.66 3.85 -9.27
N ALA A 323 26.52 3.02 -8.69
CA ALA A 323 27.37 3.40 -7.58
C ALA A 323 28.76 3.73 -8.13
N LYS A 324 29.08 5.02 -8.24
CA LYS A 324 30.40 5.47 -8.69
C LYS A 324 31.48 4.96 -7.71
N ASN A 325 31.20 5.08 -6.42
CA ASN A 325 32.00 4.57 -5.32
C ASN A 325 31.10 4.40 -4.08
N GLU A 326 31.65 4.14 -2.91
CA GLU A 326 30.90 4.03 -1.66
C GLU A 326 30.25 5.35 -1.21
N LYS A 327 30.79 6.48 -1.65
CA LYS A 327 30.33 7.81 -1.29
C LYS A 327 29.23 8.35 -2.18
N LEU A 328 29.19 7.98 -3.46
CA LEU A 328 28.23 8.52 -4.43
C LEU A 328 27.51 7.43 -5.20
N SER A 329 26.19 7.42 -5.09
CA SER A 329 25.31 6.63 -5.92
C SER A 329 24.28 7.48 -6.65
N ILE A 330 23.99 7.11 -7.88
CA ILE A 330 23.01 7.75 -8.76
C ILE A 330 21.97 6.70 -9.11
N SER A 331 20.71 7.04 -9.02
CA SER A 331 19.62 6.21 -9.53
C SER A 331 18.70 7.05 -10.40
N SER A 332 18.20 6.45 -11.47
CA SER A 332 17.24 7.11 -12.35
C SER A 332 16.21 6.11 -12.85
N PHE A 333 15.02 6.59 -13.12
CA PHE A 333 14.03 5.81 -13.86
C PHE A 333 13.25 6.69 -14.85
N LEU A 334 12.76 6.05 -15.89
CA LEU A 334 11.85 6.62 -16.88
C LEU A 334 10.67 5.67 -17.06
N ILE A 335 9.48 6.22 -17.10
CA ILE A 335 8.24 5.49 -17.38
C ILE A 335 7.49 6.23 -18.48
N ALA A 336 7.09 5.51 -19.51
CA ALA A 336 6.18 5.96 -20.54
C ALA A 336 4.98 5.02 -20.59
N LEU A 337 3.78 5.57 -20.58
CA LEU A 337 2.53 4.81 -20.57
C LEU A 337 1.52 5.48 -21.50
N SER A 338 0.83 4.66 -22.29
CA SER A 338 -0.31 5.06 -23.11
C SER A 338 -1.43 4.04 -22.98
N ASP A 339 -2.56 4.49 -22.45
CA ASP A 339 -3.77 3.69 -22.24
C ASP A 339 -4.90 4.23 -23.11
N LYS A 340 -5.52 3.36 -23.92
CA LYS A 340 -6.80 3.62 -24.57
C LYS A 340 -7.83 2.67 -24.00
N THR A 341 -8.89 3.23 -23.42
CA THR A 341 -9.89 2.42 -22.73
C THR A 341 -11.30 2.87 -23.12
N ASN A 342 -12.21 1.90 -23.20
CA ASN A 342 -13.63 2.15 -23.31
C ASN A 342 -14.32 1.60 -22.07
N SER A 343 -15.25 2.36 -21.52
CA SER A 343 -16.12 1.91 -20.44
C SER A 343 -17.58 2.23 -20.75
N ARG A 344 -18.47 1.43 -20.19
CA ARG A 344 -19.90 1.67 -20.23
C ARG A 344 -20.46 1.51 -18.83
N VAL A 345 -21.23 2.52 -18.44
CA VAL A 345 -21.89 2.57 -17.14
C VAL A 345 -23.34 2.92 -17.34
N GLU A 346 -24.20 2.21 -16.63
CA GLU A 346 -25.63 2.49 -16.55
C GLU A 346 -25.91 2.87 -15.08
N ASN A 347 -26.42 4.08 -14.88
CA ASN A 347 -26.77 4.60 -13.55
C ASN A 347 -28.28 4.76 -13.43
N PHE A 348 -28.84 4.17 -12.40
CA PHE A 348 -30.15 4.55 -11.91
C PHE A 348 -29.94 5.49 -10.73
N ARG A 349 -30.55 6.69 -10.79
CA ARG A 349 -30.46 7.72 -9.78
C ARG A 349 -31.86 8.09 -9.29
N ASN A 350 -31.99 8.19 -7.97
CA ASN A 350 -33.19 8.72 -7.34
C ASN A 350 -32.80 9.94 -6.49
N TYR A 351 -33.31 11.11 -6.88
CA TYR A 351 -33.12 12.37 -6.16
C TYR A 351 -34.19 12.44 -5.04
N LEU A 352 -33.73 12.31 -3.80
CA LEU A 352 -34.56 12.00 -2.65
C LEU A 352 -35.49 13.16 -2.23
N ILE A 353 -35.13 14.41 -2.52
CA ILE A 353 -35.91 15.59 -2.17
C ILE A 353 -37.12 15.75 -3.10
N ASP A 354 -36.86 15.67 -4.41
CA ASP A 354 -37.88 15.91 -5.44
C ASP A 354 -38.55 14.60 -5.90
N ASN A 355 -38.09 13.47 -5.37
CA ASN A 355 -38.49 12.11 -5.77
C ASN A 355 -38.45 11.85 -7.28
N ILE A 356 -37.41 12.41 -7.94
CA ILE A 356 -37.23 12.30 -9.37
C ILE A 356 -36.25 11.16 -9.65
N THR A 357 -36.61 10.34 -10.62
CA THR A 357 -35.73 9.25 -11.10
C THR A 357 -35.08 9.60 -12.41
N GLU A 358 -33.81 9.24 -12.53
CA GLU A 358 -32.99 9.39 -13.73
C GLU A 358 -32.36 8.05 -14.10
N ARG A 359 -32.42 7.68 -15.37
CA ARG A 359 -31.63 6.60 -15.94
C ARG A 359 -30.58 7.20 -16.87
N LEU A 360 -29.34 6.97 -16.56
CA LEU A 360 -28.20 7.54 -17.29
C LEU A 360 -27.35 6.41 -17.82
N ARG A 361 -27.09 6.42 -19.11
CA ARG A 361 -26.10 5.59 -19.78
C ARG A 361 -24.93 6.43 -20.21
N GLU A 362 -23.76 6.07 -19.76
CA GLU A 362 -22.49 6.74 -20.05
C GLU A 362 -21.60 5.79 -20.85
N ASP A 363 -21.27 6.15 -22.09
CA ASP A 363 -20.26 5.48 -22.92
C ASP A 363 -19.01 6.37 -22.97
N GLU A 364 -17.95 5.94 -22.31
CA GLU A 364 -16.70 6.69 -22.16
C GLU A 364 -15.60 6.08 -23.02
N ARG A 365 -14.89 6.93 -23.77
CA ARG A 365 -13.64 6.63 -24.47
C ARG A 365 -12.56 7.50 -23.89
N ASN A 366 -11.49 6.89 -23.43
CA ASN A 366 -10.41 7.58 -22.76
C ASN A 366 -9.07 7.23 -23.40
N ASN A 367 -8.28 8.24 -23.74
CA ASN A 367 -6.91 8.10 -24.21
C ASN A 367 -6.00 8.91 -23.27
N GLN A 368 -5.17 8.20 -22.53
CA GLN A 368 -4.29 8.79 -21.52
C GLN A 368 -2.83 8.47 -21.83
N ASN A 369 -2.00 9.50 -21.79
CA ASN A 369 -0.56 9.37 -21.96
C ASN A 369 0.12 9.92 -20.71
N LEU A 370 1.13 9.21 -20.23
CA LEU A 370 1.96 9.60 -19.11
C LEU A 370 3.42 9.42 -19.46
N PHE A 371 4.21 10.44 -19.17
CA PHE A 371 5.66 10.36 -19.11
C PHE A 371 6.14 10.79 -17.73
N LEU A 372 7.01 9.97 -17.13
CA LEU A 372 7.52 10.17 -15.79
C LEU A 372 9.01 9.87 -15.75
N GLY A 373 9.80 10.82 -15.27
CA GLY A 373 11.24 10.65 -15.06
C GLY A 373 11.66 11.08 -13.66
N LYS A 374 12.64 10.37 -13.09
CA LYS A 374 13.27 10.74 -11.82
C LYS A 374 14.76 10.48 -11.91
N ILE A 375 15.53 11.40 -11.36
CA ILE A 375 16.96 11.22 -11.09
C ILE A 375 17.22 11.50 -9.61
N GLN A 376 18.00 10.65 -8.97
CA GLN A 376 18.33 10.75 -7.55
C GLN A 376 19.82 10.58 -7.34
N PHE A 377 20.35 11.40 -6.48
CA PHE A 377 21.73 11.37 -5.99
C PHE A 377 21.72 11.05 -4.50
N LEU A 378 22.54 10.12 -4.09
CA LEU A 378 22.82 9.84 -2.70
C LEU A 378 24.32 10.02 -2.48
N TYR A 379 24.68 11.03 -1.68
CA TYR A 379 26.06 11.38 -1.39
C TYR A 379 26.35 11.24 0.10
N LYS A 380 27.39 10.48 0.42
CA LYS A 380 27.89 10.21 1.76
C LYS A 380 29.36 10.61 1.82
N PRO A 381 29.68 11.91 2.00
CA PRO A 381 31.07 12.36 2.05
C PRO A 381 31.85 11.69 3.19
N GLU A 382 31.17 11.51 4.34
CA GLU A 382 31.67 10.91 5.58
C GLU A 382 30.60 9.96 6.15
N GLU A 383 30.98 9.11 7.09
CA GLU A 383 30.05 8.16 7.75
C GLU A 383 28.95 8.86 8.54
N ASN A 384 29.22 10.06 9.04
CA ASN A 384 28.31 10.89 9.84
C ASN A 384 27.48 11.88 9.01
N THR A 385 27.63 11.90 7.68
CA THR A 385 26.96 12.85 6.78
C THR A 385 26.31 12.13 5.61
N ARG A 386 25.05 12.47 5.34
CA ARG A 386 24.28 11.91 4.23
C ARG A 386 23.47 13.02 3.57
N ILE A 387 23.57 13.11 2.25
CA ILE A 387 22.80 14.03 1.42
C ILE A 387 22.06 13.21 0.38
N LYS A 388 20.76 13.38 0.33
CA LYS A 388 19.87 12.79 -0.68
C LYS A 388 19.20 13.92 -1.45
N TYR A 389 19.41 13.94 -2.74
CA TYR A 389 18.72 14.85 -3.65
C TYR A 389 18.01 14.05 -4.73
N TYR A 390 16.80 14.43 -5.08
CA TYR A 390 16.16 13.96 -6.30
C TYR A 390 15.33 15.05 -6.96
N THR A 391 15.16 14.92 -8.27
CA THR A 391 14.15 15.62 -9.04
C THR A 391 13.33 14.64 -9.85
N LYS A 392 12.03 14.90 -9.91
CA LYS A 392 11.02 14.09 -10.60
C LYS A 392 10.22 14.99 -11.50
N PHE A 393 10.05 14.56 -12.72
CA PHE A 393 9.22 15.22 -13.74
C PHE A 393 8.08 14.29 -14.13
N GLU A 394 6.87 14.80 -14.22
CA GLU A 394 5.67 14.06 -14.64
C GLU A 394 4.91 14.90 -15.65
N LYS A 395 4.59 14.33 -16.81
CA LYS A 395 3.71 14.91 -17.82
C LYS A 395 2.57 13.96 -18.10
N THR A 396 1.35 14.45 -18.00
CA THR A 396 0.12 13.67 -18.25
C THR A 396 -0.74 14.41 -19.26
N SER A 397 -1.27 13.67 -20.24
CA SER A 397 -2.28 14.18 -21.17
C SER A 397 -3.43 13.19 -21.21
N ILE A 398 -4.66 13.68 -21.00
CA ILE A 398 -5.89 12.91 -21.00
C ILE A 398 -6.83 13.54 -22.01
N ASN A 399 -7.28 12.70 -22.94
CA ASN A 399 -8.35 13.05 -23.87
C ASN A 399 -9.50 12.06 -23.66
N GLN A 400 -10.62 12.55 -23.15
CA GLN A 400 -11.77 11.75 -22.77
C GLN A 400 -13.01 12.26 -23.49
N THR A 401 -13.73 11.36 -24.12
CA THR A 401 -15.05 11.61 -24.70
C THR A 401 -16.08 10.78 -23.95
N ILE A 402 -17.15 11.42 -23.48
CA ILE A 402 -18.25 10.78 -22.77
C ILE A 402 -19.54 11.08 -23.53
N GLU A 403 -20.19 10.04 -24.02
CA GLU A 403 -21.50 10.08 -24.63
C GLU A 403 -22.53 9.70 -23.55
N ASN A 404 -23.38 10.64 -23.16
CA ASN A 404 -24.39 10.45 -22.14
C ASN A 404 -25.78 10.44 -22.78
N ASN A 405 -26.52 9.34 -22.63
CA ASN A 405 -27.92 9.25 -22.93
C ASN A 405 -28.69 9.18 -21.61
N ARG A 406 -29.59 10.11 -21.41
CA ARG A 406 -30.29 10.28 -20.17
C ARG A 406 -31.80 10.28 -20.41
N ASP A 407 -32.49 9.45 -19.62
CA ASP A 407 -33.93 9.43 -19.52
C ASP A 407 -34.31 10.05 -18.17
N LEU A 408 -34.89 11.24 -18.21
CA LEU A 408 -35.36 12.01 -17.08
C LEU A 408 -36.84 12.34 -17.26
N ALA A 409 -37.72 11.73 -16.47
CA ALA A 409 -39.17 11.99 -16.49
C ALA A 409 -39.77 11.93 -17.91
N ASN A 410 -39.39 10.91 -18.70
CA ASN A 410 -39.78 10.66 -20.10
C ASN A 410 -39.22 11.63 -21.14
N SER A 411 -38.23 12.44 -20.78
CA SER A 411 -37.47 13.28 -21.72
C SER A 411 -36.10 12.69 -21.98
N ILE A 412 -35.75 12.48 -23.25
CA ILE A 412 -34.41 11.98 -23.62
C ILE A 412 -33.49 13.17 -23.81
N ILE A 413 -32.46 13.26 -22.98
CA ILE A 413 -31.41 14.27 -23.05
C ILE A 413 -30.13 13.62 -23.52
N ASN A 414 -29.63 14.07 -24.64
CA ASN A 414 -28.34 13.68 -25.15
C ASN A 414 -27.29 14.71 -24.76
N PHE A 415 -26.16 14.21 -24.24
CA PHE A 415 -25.15 15.07 -23.67
C PHE A 415 -23.76 14.47 -23.96
N ASN A 416 -23.02 15.14 -24.80
CA ASN A 416 -21.66 14.74 -25.15
C ASN A 416 -20.65 15.63 -24.45
N GLU A 417 -19.66 15.05 -23.85
CA GLU A 417 -18.62 15.74 -23.13
C GLU A 417 -17.24 15.36 -23.68
N ASN A 418 -16.46 16.36 -24.08
CA ASN A 418 -15.08 16.19 -24.51
C ASN A 418 -14.16 16.90 -23.53
N ASN A 419 -13.33 16.14 -22.84
CA ASN A 419 -12.38 16.62 -21.84
C ASN A 419 -10.95 16.50 -22.36
N LEU A 420 -10.19 17.57 -22.30
CA LEU A 420 -8.76 17.60 -22.55
C LEU A 420 -8.05 18.14 -21.31
N ILE A 421 -7.24 17.30 -20.67
CA ILE A 421 -6.49 17.66 -19.47
C ILE A 421 -5.01 17.45 -19.75
N ASN A 422 -4.23 18.51 -19.60
CA ASN A 422 -2.77 18.45 -19.65
C ASN A 422 -2.21 18.85 -18.29
N SER A 423 -1.24 18.08 -17.80
CA SER A 423 -0.59 18.37 -16.52
C SER A 423 0.91 18.16 -16.62
N ASP A 424 1.65 19.18 -16.19
CA ASP A 424 3.11 19.15 -16.04
C ASP A 424 3.44 19.35 -14.57
N LYS A 425 4.27 18.45 -14.00
CA LYS A 425 4.64 18.47 -12.59
C LYS A 425 6.14 18.26 -12.41
N ILE A 426 6.75 19.08 -11.57
CA ILE A 426 8.15 18.97 -11.15
C ILE A 426 8.16 18.91 -9.62
N ASN A 427 8.84 17.91 -9.09
CA ASN A 427 9.11 17.79 -7.66
C ASN A 427 10.61 17.62 -7.44
N SER A 428 11.20 18.50 -6.64
CA SER A 428 12.61 18.41 -6.23
C SER A 428 12.70 18.34 -4.73
N TYR A 429 13.54 17.45 -4.24
CA TYR A 429 13.68 17.17 -2.81
C TYR A 429 15.14 17.04 -2.45
N LEU A 430 15.55 17.77 -1.41
CA LEU A 430 16.85 17.71 -0.79
C LEU A 430 16.68 17.35 0.69
N LYS A 431 17.40 16.33 1.14
CA LYS A 431 17.53 15.97 2.54
C LYS A 431 19.00 15.85 2.90
N ALA A 432 19.45 16.67 3.83
CA ALA A 432 20.79 16.60 4.39
C ALA A 432 20.71 16.19 5.85
N GLU A 433 21.51 15.22 6.25
CA GLU A 433 21.56 14.68 7.61
C GLU A 433 23.01 14.66 8.06
N LYS A 434 23.28 15.21 9.25
CA LYS A 434 24.62 15.22 9.84
C LYS A 434 24.57 14.91 11.32
N LYS A 435 25.37 13.94 11.73
CA LYS A 435 25.65 13.62 13.13
C LYS A 435 26.91 14.37 13.55
N PHE A 436 26.76 15.35 14.43
CA PHE A 436 27.87 16.16 14.91
C PHE A 436 28.62 15.50 16.09
N SER A 437 27.83 14.77 16.92
CA SER A 437 28.36 14.04 18.06
C SER A 437 27.43 12.86 18.40
N THR A 438 27.72 12.13 19.45
CA THR A 438 26.81 11.11 20.00
C THR A 438 25.50 11.69 20.51
N TYR A 439 25.49 12.98 20.85
CA TYR A 439 24.35 13.67 21.46
C TYR A 439 23.59 14.56 20.47
N HIS A 440 24.20 14.97 19.38
CA HIS A 440 23.66 15.98 18.47
C HIS A 440 23.63 15.50 17.03
N THR A 441 22.43 15.47 16.44
CA THR A 441 22.20 15.17 15.03
C THR A 441 21.24 16.20 14.46
N SER A 442 21.48 16.67 13.24
CA SER A 442 20.56 17.57 12.54
C SER A 442 20.14 17.01 11.20
N GLN A 443 18.95 17.40 10.80
CA GLN A 443 18.36 17.06 9.51
C GLN A 443 17.78 18.33 8.89
N ALA A 444 18.18 18.66 7.67
CA ALA A 444 17.59 19.71 6.87
C ALA A 444 16.82 19.09 5.70
N ILE A 445 15.62 19.58 5.46
CA ILE A 445 14.75 19.15 4.36
C ILE A 445 14.35 20.38 3.56
N VAL A 446 14.52 20.31 2.23
CA VAL A 446 13.98 21.29 1.29
C VAL A 446 13.18 20.50 0.26
N ASN A 447 11.93 20.85 0.10
CA ASN A 447 11.04 20.30 -0.92
C ASN A 447 10.50 21.42 -1.77
N PHE A 448 10.52 21.23 -3.08
CA PHE A 448 10.03 22.15 -4.08
C PHE A 448 9.07 21.42 -5.01
N ASN A 449 7.88 21.98 -5.21
CA ASN A 449 6.85 21.44 -6.10
C ASN A 449 6.37 22.53 -7.06
N PHE A 450 6.34 22.22 -8.33
CA PHE A 450 5.65 22.98 -9.35
C PHE A 450 4.65 22.07 -10.05
N ASN A 451 3.43 22.54 -10.25
CA ASN A 451 2.38 21.79 -10.95
C ASN A 451 1.53 22.76 -11.78
N LYS A 452 1.44 22.49 -13.07
CA LYS A 452 0.56 23.19 -14.00
C LYS A 452 -0.46 22.22 -14.56
N ILE A 453 -1.73 22.59 -14.52
CA ILE A 453 -2.85 21.80 -15.05
C ILE A 453 -3.68 22.73 -15.92
N ASP A 454 -3.81 22.40 -17.20
CA ASP A 454 -4.72 23.04 -18.14
C ASP A 454 -5.84 22.03 -18.45
N ASP A 455 -7.08 22.44 -18.18
CA ASP A 455 -8.29 21.63 -18.34
C ASP A 455 -9.27 22.35 -19.27
N SER A 456 -9.77 21.65 -20.25
CA SER A 456 -10.79 22.12 -21.18
C SER A 456 -11.89 21.09 -21.30
N THR A 457 -13.13 21.47 -21.01
CA THR A 457 -14.31 20.62 -21.12
C THR A 457 -15.30 21.28 -22.10
N ASN A 458 -15.65 20.56 -23.14
CA ASN A 458 -16.65 20.99 -24.11
C ASN A 458 -17.91 20.14 -23.98
N TRP A 459 -19.02 20.76 -23.70
CA TRP A 459 -20.34 20.12 -23.64
C TRP A 459 -21.16 20.43 -24.87
N LEU A 460 -21.64 19.41 -25.57
CA LEU A 460 -22.55 19.47 -26.67
C LEU A 460 -23.86 18.80 -26.24
N THR A 461 -24.97 19.56 -26.24
CA THR A 461 -26.25 19.09 -25.70
C THR A 461 -27.43 19.65 -26.51
N ASN A 462 -28.57 18.95 -26.42
CA ASN A 462 -29.85 19.39 -26.96
C ASN A 462 -30.76 20.07 -25.92
N THR A 463 -30.26 20.31 -24.72
CA THR A 463 -31.02 20.88 -23.62
C THR A 463 -30.22 21.94 -22.90
N ASN A 464 -30.88 22.99 -22.43
CA ASN A 464 -30.22 24.07 -21.69
C ASN A 464 -29.62 23.55 -20.36
N ILE A 465 -28.39 23.96 -20.08
CA ILE A 465 -27.64 23.65 -18.86
C ILE A 465 -27.91 24.77 -17.85
N PHE A 466 -28.51 24.46 -16.71
CA PHE A 466 -28.85 25.45 -15.68
C PHE A 466 -29.64 26.65 -16.21
N PRO A 467 -30.89 26.49 -16.71
CA PRO A 467 -31.62 27.50 -17.39
C PRO A 467 -31.78 28.84 -16.63
N ASN A 468 -31.77 28.78 -15.30
CA ASN A 468 -31.94 29.98 -14.45
C ASN A 468 -30.62 30.63 -14.00
N ASN A 469 -29.47 29.98 -14.24
CA ASN A 469 -28.18 30.41 -13.72
C ASN A 469 -27.18 30.76 -14.82
N ILE A 470 -27.30 30.14 -16.00
CA ILE A 470 -26.43 30.38 -17.16
C ILE A 470 -27.30 30.90 -18.30
N PRO A 471 -27.13 32.13 -18.78
CA PRO A 471 -27.93 32.70 -19.84
C PRO A 471 -27.51 32.15 -21.21
N ILE A 472 -27.79 30.86 -21.43
CA ILE A 472 -27.48 30.13 -22.64
C ILE A 472 -28.47 30.53 -23.73
N ASN A 473 -27.96 30.87 -24.93
CA ASN A 473 -28.78 31.01 -26.11
C ASN A 473 -29.23 29.63 -26.58
N GLU A 474 -30.57 29.42 -26.57
CA GLU A 474 -31.16 28.15 -26.99
C GLU A 474 -31.06 28.00 -28.51
N LYS A 475 -30.51 26.87 -28.92
CA LYS A 475 -30.32 26.42 -30.32
C LYS A 475 -30.62 24.90 -30.34
N GLU A 476 -30.82 24.34 -31.52
CA GLU A 476 -30.97 22.88 -31.67
C GLU A 476 -29.77 22.12 -31.11
N SER A 477 -28.59 22.72 -31.17
CA SER A 477 -27.35 22.17 -30.58
C SER A 477 -26.65 23.27 -29.79
N ILE A 478 -26.56 23.07 -28.49
CA ILE A 478 -25.92 23.97 -27.55
C ILE A 478 -24.49 23.50 -27.30
N ASN A 479 -23.52 24.39 -27.54
CA ASN A 479 -22.11 24.11 -27.32
C ASN A 479 -21.56 25.03 -26.22
N VAL A 480 -21.18 24.46 -25.07
CA VAL A 480 -20.64 25.22 -23.95
C VAL A 480 -19.22 24.74 -23.66
N LEU A 481 -18.29 25.66 -23.63
CA LEU A 481 -16.87 25.41 -23.40
C LEU A 481 -16.43 26.01 -22.07
N LYS A 482 -15.93 25.14 -21.17
CA LYS A 482 -15.20 25.53 -19.96
C LYS A 482 -13.71 25.40 -20.23
N LYS A 483 -12.93 26.41 -19.87
CA LYS A 483 -11.48 26.33 -19.78
C LYS A 483 -11.05 26.66 -18.37
N SER A 484 -10.09 25.90 -17.83
CA SER A 484 -9.46 26.26 -16.57
C SER A 484 -7.96 25.97 -16.61
N SER A 485 -7.20 26.77 -15.90
CA SER A 485 -5.76 26.62 -15.71
C SER A 485 -5.43 26.79 -14.23
N THR A 486 -4.63 25.88 -13.70
CA THR A 486 -4.10 25.95 -12.34
C THR A 486 -2.58 25.88 -12.40
N GLU A 487 -1.90 26.88 -11.85
CA GLU A 487 -0.46 26.84 -11.63
C GLU A 487 -0.21 26.89 -10.14
N LYS A 488 0.48 25.86 -9.62
CA LYS A 488 0.84 25.75 -8.21
C LYS A 488 2.34 25.71 -8.06
N PHE A 489 2.85 26.59 -7.25
CA PHE A 489 4.22 26.62 -6.77
C PHE A 489 4.22 26.43 -5.25
N GLU A 490 5.03 25.52 -4.77
CA GLU A 490 5.14 25.23 -3.33
C GLU A 490 6.59 24.95 -2.97
N TYR A 491 7.06 25.54 -1.87
CA TYR A 491 8.27 25.07 -1.23
C TYR A 491 8.06 24.84 0.25
N ASN A 492 8.77 23.87 0.79
CA ASN A 492 8.85 23.56 2.20
C ASN A 492 10.32 23.50 2.61
N VAL A 493 10.68 24.20 3.67
CA VAL A 493 12.00 24.14 4.29
C VAL A 493 11.81 23.79 5.75
N ALA A 494 12.52 22.77 6.23
CA ALA A 494 12.47 22.35 7.63
C ALA A 494 13.85 21.97 8.13
N LEU A 495 14.18 22.41 9.34
CA LEU A 495 15.37 22.03 10.09
C LEU A 495 14.94 21.33 11.38
N LYS A 496 15.39 20.10 11.56
CA LYS A 496 15.15 19.33 12.76
C LYS A 496 16.45 19.00 13.44
N HIS A 497 16.54 19.29 14.73
CA HIS A 497 17.69 19.01 15.58
C HIS A 497 17.29 17.98 16.63
N PHE A 498 18.06 16.91 16.72
CA PHE A 498 17.90 15.81 17.67
C PHE A 498 18.99 15.98 18.75
N TRP A 499 18.55 16.27 19.97
CA TRP A 499 19.41 16.34 21.13
C TRP A 499 19.12 15.15 22.05
N ILE A 500 20.12 14.30 22.22
CA ILE A 500 20.09 13.17 23.15
C ILE A 500 20.63 13.69 24.47
N LEU A 501 19.76 13.88 25.45
CA LEU A 501 20.16 14.33 26.79
C LEU A 501 20.90 13.22 27.53
N ASP A 502 20.34 12.01 27.46
CA ASP A 502 20.92 10.77 27.98
C ASP A 502 20.31 9.55 27.24
N ASN A 503 20.61 8.34 27.70
CA ASN A 503 20.15 7.09 27.07
C ASN A 503 18.62 6.90 27.08
N VAL A 504 17.89 7.63 27.92
CA VAL A 504 16.44 7.50 28.10
C VAL A 504 15.67 8.78 27.77
N ASN A 505 16.33 9.95 27.72
CA ASN A 505 15.72 11.26 27.51
C ASN A 505 16.26 11.93 26.25
N HIS A 506 15.38 12.24 25.31
CA HIS A 506 15.73 12.96 24.09
C HIS A 506 14.82 14.18 23.91
N LEU A 507 15.40 15.27 23.44
CA LEU A 507 14.69 16.51 23.13
C LEU A 507 14.94 16.88 21.67
N TYR A 508 13.88 17.05 20.87
CA TYR A 508 13.99 17.40 19.46
C TYR A 508 13.35 18.75 19.21
N PHE A 509 14.03 19.56 18.42
CA PHE A 509 13.56 20.86 17.97
C PHE A 509 13.32 20.80 16.47
N ASN A 510 12.19 21.32 16.02
CA ASN A 510 11.88 21.39 14.60
C ASN A 510 11.36 22.79 14.29
N VAL A 511 11.95 23.43 13.30
CA VAL A 511 11.52 24.74 12.79
C VAL A 511 11.46 24.66 11.28
N GLY A 512 10.47 25.31 10.70
CA GLY A 512 10.36 25.33 9.24
C GLY A 512 9.31 26.29 8.76
N ASN A 513 9.29 26.44 7.45
CA ASN A 513 8.26 27.19 6.77
C ASN A 513 7.75 26.42 5.55
N ASN A 514 6.53 26.75 5.18
CA ASN A 514 5.89 26.29 3.95
C ASN A 514 5.26 27.49 3.25
N PHE A 515 5.57 27.66 1.99
CA PHE A 515 4.96 28.65 1.12
C PHE A 515 4.27 27.94 -0.04
N GLU A 516 3.07 28.37 -0.35
CA GLU A 516 2.31 27.89 -1.49
C GLU A 516 1.69 29.08 -2.21
N GLN A 517 1.94 29.18 -3.51
CA GLN A 517 1.29 30.11 -4.43
C GLN A 517 0.45 29.29 -5.43
N ASN A 518 -0.81 29.63 -5.55
CA ASN A 518 -1.70 29.06 -6.56
C ASN A 518 -2.29 30.17 -7.43
N LYS A 519 -2.17 30.02 -8.73
CA LYS A 519 -2.87 30.84 -9.72
C LYS A 519 -3.93 29.97 -10.37
N PHE A 520 -5.19 30.34 -10.18
CA PHE A 520 -6.33 29.63 -10.76
C PHE A 520 -7.11 30.57 -11.67
N LYS A 521 -7.25 30.15 -12.93
CA LYS A 521 -8.07 30.85 -13.91
C LYS A 521 -9.13 29.90 -14.42
N SER A 522 -10.35 30.40 -14.60
CA SER A 522 -11.41 29.64 -15.27
C SER A 522 -12.35 30.58 -15.99
N ASN A 523 -12.92 30.12 -17.09
CA ASN A 523 -14.00 30.77 -17.79
C ASN A 523 -14.98 29.74 -18.37
N LEU A 524 -16.21 30.19 -18.59
CA LEU A 524 -17.26 29.44 -19.25
C LEU A 524 -17.74 30.31 -20.41
N GLN A 525 -17.87 29.71 -21.61
CA GLN A 525 -18.34 30.44 -22.80
C GLN A 525 -19.28 29.60 -23.63
N GLN A 526 -20.20 30.25 -24.32
CA GLN A 526 -20.99 29.69 -25.41
C GLN A 526 -20.61 30.42 -26.68
N ASP A 527 -20.17 29.65 -27.71
CA ASP A 527 -19.60 30.22 -28.92
C ASP A 527 -18.45 31.21 -28.60
N ASN A 528 -18.62 32.50 -28.82
CA ASN A 528 -17.66 33.55 -28.49
C ASN A 528 -18.07 34.42 -27.29
N THR A 529 -19.19 34.13 -26.65
CA THR A 529 -19.71 34.89 -25.51
C THR A 529 -19.25 34.26 -24.19
N THR A 530 -18.47 35.02 -23.41
CA THR A 530 -18.03 34.60 -22.08
C THR A 530 -19.01 35.02 -21.00
N PHE A 531 -19.33 34.11 -20.10
CA PHE A 531 -20.20 34.38 -18.96
C PHE A 531 -19.37 34.93 -17.76
N SER A 532 -19.52 36.25 -17.48
CA SER A 532 -18.71 36.93 -16.43
C SER A 532 -18.79 36.28 -15.06
N ASN A 533 -19.98 35.82 -14.66
CA ASN A 533 -20.21 35.15 -13.36
C ASN A 533 -19.52 33.78 -13.26
N PHE A 534 -18.93 33.27 -14.33
CA PHE A 534 -18.16 32.03 -14.41
C PHE A 534 -16.69 32.27 -14.75
N SER A 535 -16.24 33.52 -14.66
CA SER A 535 -14.84 33.88 -14.84
C SER A 535 -14.16 34.05 -13.49
N ASN A 536 -13.06 33.35 -13.29
CA ASN A 536 -12.21 33.47 -12.10
C ASN A 536 -10.76 33.75 -12.51
N ASN A 537 -10.06 34.56 -11.73
CA ASN A 537 -8.63 34.83 -11.88
C ASN A 537 -8.00 34.98 -10.49
N LEU A 538 -8.06 33.90 -9.72
CA LEU A 538 -7.59 33.85 -8.33
C LEU A 538 -6.08 33.69 -8.27
N GLU A 539 -5.40 34.58 -7.57
CA GLU A 539 -4.07 34.40 -7.03
C GLU A 539 -4.15 34.19 -5.52
N HIS A 540 -3.76 33.04 -5.06
CA HIS A 540 -3.82 32.61 -3.68
C HIS A 540 -2.43 32.28 -3.16
N ASN A 541 -1.96 33.04 -2.18
CA ASN A 541 -0.68 32.84 -1.52
C ASN A 541 -0.91 32.43 -0.06
N GLN A 542 -0.23 31.40 0.39
CA GLN A 542 -0.26 30.99 1.79
C GLN A 542 1.15 30.76 2.32
N PHE A 543 1.37 31.25 3.53
CA PHE A 543 2.64 31.14 4.21
C PHE A 543 2.42 30.57 5.60
N THR A 544 3.21 29.58 5.95
CA THR A 544 3.13 28.91 7.25
C THR A 544 4.51 28.82 7.87
N ILE A 545 4.69 29.40 9.05
CA ILE A 545 5.86 29.15 9.89
C ILE A 545 5.44 28.21 11.01
N PHE A 546 6.28 27.25 11.31
CA PHE A 546 6.04 26.36 12.44
C PHE A 546 7.33 26.10 13.23
N THR A 547 7.13 25.91 14.53
CA THR A 547 8.16 25.40 15.43
C THR A 547 7.54 24.30 16.29
N SER A 548 8.32 23.26 16.61
CA SER A 548 7.86 22.24 17.56
C SER A 548 8.99 21.79 18.48
N ILE A 549 8.60 21.45 19.70
CA ILE A 549 9.44 20.80 20.69
C ILE A 549 8.84 19.42 20.93
N LEU A 550 9.66 18.39 20.78
CA LEU A 550 9.30 17.01 21.02
C LEU A 550 10.21 16.44 22.11
N TYR A 551 9.60 15.96 23.19
CA TYR A 551 10.26 15.22 24.23
C TYR A 551 9.95 13.74 24.09
N LYS A 552 10.99 12.90 24.06
CA LYS A 552 10.91 11.43 24.01
C LYS A 552 11.59 10.86 25.24
N LYS A 553 10.88 10.00 25.95
CA LYS A 553 11.35 9.35 27.17
C LYS A 553 11.16 7.85 27.11
N LEU A 554 12.21 7.10 27.44
CA LEU A 554 12.16 5.65 27.62
C LEU A 554 11.93 5.36 29.12
N ILE A 555 10.89 4.60 29.45
CA ILE A 555 10.56 4.15 30.81
C ILE A 555 10.38 2.63 30.76
N GLY A 556 11.36 1.88 31.25
CA GLY A 556 11.41 0.43 31.04
C GLY A 556 11.36 0.11 29.54
N ASP A 557 10.41 -0.71 29.11
CA ASP A 557 10.19 -1.07 27.70
C ASP A 557 9.16 -0.17 27.00
N ALA A 558 8.75 0.95 27.62
CA ALA A 558 7.81 1.90 27.06
C ALA A 558 8.50 3.17 26.59
N ILE A 559 8.17 3.62 25.37
CA ILE A 559 8.61 4.90 24.80
C ILE A 559 7.43 5.86 24.84
N PHE A 560 7.59 6.95 25.57
CA PHE A 560 6.67 8.08 25.59
C PHE A 560 7.19 9.20 24.72
N THR A 561 6.33 9.79 23.90
CA THR A 561 6.65 10.93 23.06
C THR A 561 5.55 11.97 23.21
N ALA A 562 5.94 13.20 23.58
CA ALA A 562 5.08 14.35 23.63
C ALA A 562 5.65 15.44 22.73
N GLU A 563 4.84 15.95 21.82
CA GLU A 563 5.20 17.02 20.91
C GLU A 563 4.20 18.16 21.02
N LEU A 564 4.72 19.37 21.10
CA LEU A 564 3.94 20.59 21.03
C LEU A 564 4.42 21.39 19.83
N LYS A 565 3.53 21.57 18.84
CA LYS A 565 3.81 22.32 17.63
C LYS A 565 3.05 23.64 17.65
N TYR A 566 3.75 24.77 17.57
CA TYR A 566 3.18 26.06 17.26
C TYR A 566 3.23 26.31 15.77
N GLN A 567 2.15 26.84 15.19
CA GLN A 567 2.03 27.12 13.77
C GLN A 567 1.35 28.48 13.58
N ASN A 568 2.05 29.39 12.90
CA ASN A 568 1.48 30.63 12.40
C ASN A 568 1.18 30.45 10.91
N TYR A 569 -0.03 30.74 10.51
CA TYR A 569 -0.54 30.63 9.15
C TYR A 569 -1.04 31.99 8.70
N TYR A 570 -0.65 32.39 7.51
CA TYR A 570 -1.11 33.59 6.84
C TYR A 570 -1.43 33.28 5.40
N ARG A 571 -2.59 33.77 4.91
CA ARG A 571 -2.96 33.65 3.50
C ARG A 571 -3.47 34.98 2.97
N THR A 572 -3.27 35.18 1.67
CA THR A 572 -3.90 36.22 0.87
C THR A 572 -4.56 35.60 -0.35
N SER A 573 -5.72 36.08 -0.75
CA SER A 573 -6.45 35.68 -1.93
C SER A 573 -6.92 36.91 -2.67
N LEU A 574 -6.47 37.06 -3.91
CA LEU A 574 -6.87 38.14 -4.81
C LEU A 574 -7.60 37.49 -5.99
N ASP A 575 -8.91 37.77 -6.16
CA ASP A 575 -9.73 37.25 -7.25
C ASP A 575 -10.54 38.36 -7.86
N LEU A 576 -10.21 38.76 -9.09
CA LEU A 576 -10.83 39.90 -9.80
C LEU A 576 -10.84 41.16 -8.93
N ASN A 577 -11.98 41.46 -8.30
CA ASN A 577 -12.18 42.65 -7.45
C ASN A 577 -12.24 42.34 -5.96
N ASN A 578 -12.09 41.07 -5.58
CA ASN A 578 -12.15 40.63 -4.19
C ASN A 578 -10.75 40.34 -3.63
N ASN A 579 -10.39 41.04 -2.56
CA ASN A 579 -9.15 40.81 -1.83
C ASN A 579 -9.49 40.33 -0.40
N SER A 580 -8.97 39.19 -0.02
CA SER A 580 -9.15 38.65 1.33
C SER A 580 -7.83 38.22 1.92
N SER A 581 -7.69 38.43 3.23
CA SER A 581 -6.54 37.94 4.01
C SER A 581 -7.04 37.22 5.26
N TYR A 582 -6.29 36.24 5.71
CA TYR A 582 -6.62 35.49 6.92
C TYR A 582 -5.34 35.04 7.63
N GLN A 583 -5.32 35.19 8.95
CA GLN A 583 -4.22 34.76 9.81
C GLN A 583 -4.74 33.88 10.93
N SER A 584 -3.97 32.87 11.30
CA SER A 584 -4.28 31.96 12.40
C SER A 584 -3.02 31.52 13.13
N ASN A 585 -3.11 31.46 14.47
CA ASN A 585 -2.07 30.94 15.33
C ASN A 585 -2.55 29.68 16.02
N LEU A 586 -1.89 28.58 15.83
CA LEU A 586 -2.35 27.27 16.25
C LEU A 586 -1.33 26.57 17.15
N LEU A 587 -1.85 25.94 18.20
CA LEU A 587 -1.08 25.07 19.08
C LEU A 587 -1.57 23.63 18.91
N LEU A 588 -0.71 22.74 18.44
CA LEU A 588 -1.05 21.41 18.00
C LEU A 588 -0.29 20.35 18.83
N PRO A 589 -0.90 19.84 19.90
CA PRO A 589 -0.31 18.79 20.73
C PRO A 589 -0.39 17.41 20.06
N LYS A 590 0.61 16.59 20.33
CA LYS A 590 0.69 15.18 19.96
C LYS A 590 1.30 14.38 21.10
N ILE A 591 0.68 13.23 21.43
CA ILE A 591 1.15 12.31 22.47
C ILE A 591 1.14 10.91 21.87
N GLU A 592 2.24 10.19 22.03
CA GLU A 592 2.34 8.78 21.66
C GLU A 592 2.98 7.98 22.80
N MET A 593 2.47 6.78 23.00
CA MET A 593 3.06 5.76 23.88
C MET A 593 3.21 4.47 23.08
N ASP A 594 4.41 3.97 23.01
CA ASP A 594 4.75 2.66 22.45
C ASP A 594 5.31 1.79 23.57
N TRP A 595 4.56 0.79 24.01
CA TRP A 595 4.96 -0.10 25.09
C TRP A 595 5.14 -1.53 24.60
N ASP A 596 6.37 -2.00 24.59
CA ASP A 596 6.74 -3.38 24.29
C ASP A 596 6.62 -4.22 25.59
N ILE A 597 5.39 -4.63 25.96
CA ILE A 597 5.09 -5.42 27.17
C ILE A 597 5.94 -6.69 27.21
N THR A 598 6.16 -7.28 26.06
CA THR A 598 7.13 -8.37 25.83
C THR A 598 7.56 -8.31 24.36
N ASN A 599 8.58 -9.05 23.94
CA ASN A 599 9.01 -9.19 22.55
C ASN A 599 7.88 -9.57 21.57
N ARG A 600 6.73 -10.04 22.07
CA ARG A 600 5.56 -10.48 21.28
C ARG A 600 4.33 -9.63 21.51
N LYS A 601 4.27 -8.86 22.58
CA LYS A 601 3.10 -8.08 22.98
C LYS A 601 3.46 -6.60 22.99
N LYS A 602 2.71 -5.81 22.23
CA LYS A 602 2.91 -4.37 22.12
C LYS A 602 1.59 -3.62 22.28
N LEU A 603 1.59 -2.55 23.06
CA LEU A 603 0.49 -1.60 23.19
C LEU A 603 0.94 -0.25 22.62
N ILE A 604 0.08 0.34 21.79
CA ILE A 604 0.35 1.64 21.16
C ILE A 604 -0.86 2.54 21.43
N PHE A 605 -0.60 3.67 22.07
CA PHE A 605 -1.55 4.75 22.24
C PHE A 605 -1.08 5.98 21.46
N LYS A 606 -2.02 6.68 20.78
CA LYS A 606 -1.74 7.93 20.08
C LYS A 606 -2.87 8.91 20.27
N TYR A 607 -2.53 10.13 20.58
CA TYR A 607 -3.35 11.30 20.43
C TYR A 607 -2.66 12.32 19.54
N ASN A 608 -3.40 12.89 18.59
CA ASN A 608 -2.85 13.89 17.68
C ASN A 608 -3.93 14.92 17.32
N LEU A 609 -3.64 16.19 17.54
CA LEU A 609 -4.40 17.31 17.02
C LEU A 609 -3.69 17.84 15.77
N THR A 610 -4.42 17.85 14.66
CA THR A 610 -3.95 18.39 13.38
C THR A 610 -4.97 19.33 12.80
N ASN A 611 -4.57 20.14 11.83
CA ASN A 611 -5.47 21.02 11.09
C ASN A 611 -5.29 20.87 9.58
N THR A 612 -6.26 21.33 8.82
CA THR A 612 -6.17 21.56 7.38
C THR A 612 -6.78 22.90 7.04
N PHE A 613 -6.15 23.62 6.12
CA PHE A 613 -6.66 24.87 5.59
C PHE A 613 -7.52 24.64 4.35
N PRO A 614 -8.43 25.58 4.00
CA PRO A 614 -9.19 25.52 2.77
C PRO A 614 -8.26 25.45 1.55
N SER A 615 -8.68 24.71 0.54
CA SER A 615 -7.98 24.66 -0.75
C SER A 615 -8.29 25.89 -1.59
N THR A 616 -7.41 26.26 -2.51
CA THR A 616 -7.57 27.38 -3.45
C THR A 616 -8.95 27.39 -4.13
N ARG A 617 -9.40 26.21 -4.59
CA ARG A 617 -10.71 26.09 -5.23
C ARG A 617 -11.90 26.41 -4.31
N GLN A 618 -11.75 26.21 -3.00
CA GLN A 618 -12.80 26.55 -2.02
C GLN A 618 -12.89 28.06 -1.76
N LEU A 619 -11.89 28.83 -2.18
CA LEU A 619 -11.76 30.27 -1.93
C LEU A 619 -12.06 31.14 -3.15
N ILE A 620 -12.50 30.57 -4.28
CA ILE A 620 -12.91 31.33 -5.46
C ILE A 620 -14.14 32.19 -5.16
N SER A 621 -14.27 33.32 -5.89
CA SER A 621 -15.37 34.27 -5.70
C SER A 621 -16.53 33.99 -6.63
N ASN A 622 -16.26 33.56 -7.87
CA ASN A 622 -17.27 33.33 -8.89
C ASN A 622 -17.58 31.83 -9.08
N ASN A 623 -18.55 31.53 -9.91
CA ASN A 623 -19.02 30.19 -10.17
C ASN A 623 -18.07 29.39 -11.05
N ILE A 624 -18.06 28.07 -10.86
CA ILE A 624 -17.46 27.10 -11.78
C ILE A 624 -18.51 26.05 -12.13
N LEU A 625 -18.72 25.82 -13.40
CA LEU A 625 -19.50 24.67 -13.86
C LEU A 625 -18.63 23.42 -13.74
N ASN A 626 -18.93 22.57 -12.73
CA ASN A 626 -18.20 21.34 -12.49
C ASN A 626 -18.51 20.25 -13.51
N ASN A 627 -19.79 20.10 -13.75
CA ASN A 627 -20.38 19.22 -14.75
C ASN A 627 -21.75 19.80 -15.14
N TYR A 628 -22.44 19.17 -16.03
CA TYR A 628 -23.73 19.68 -16.59
C TYR A 628 -24.81 19.97 -15.52
N ASN A 629 -24.73 19.43 -14.33
CA ASN A 629 -25.76 19.60 -13.28
C ASN A 629 -25.19 20.06 -11.92
N ASN A 630 -23.96 20.56 -11.88
CA ASN A 630 -23.35 21.06 -10.65
C ASN A 630 -22.58 22.35 -10.90
N ILE A 631 -23.04 23.43 -10.34
CA ILE A 631 -22.32 24.70 -10.20
C ILE A 631 -21.64 24.69 -8.83
N TYR A 632 -20.41 25.12 -8.78
CA TYR A 632 -19.64 25.30 -7.56
C TYR A 632 -19.28 26.76 -7.40
N THR A 633 -19.56 27.31 -6.23
CA THR A 633 -19.14 28.65 -5.81
C THR A 633 -18.30 28.51 -4.55
N GLY A 634 -17.15 29.16 -4.50
CA GLY A 634 -16.31 29.12 -3.30
C GLY A 634 -16.82 30.02 -2.18
N ASN A 635 -16.00 30.15 -1.14
CA ASN A 635 -16.25 31.02 0.00
C ASN A 635 -14.90 31.47 0.57
N THR A 636 -14.66 32.78 0.54
CA THR A 636 -13.42 33.41 0.98
C THR A 636 -13.24 33.42 2.50
N ASP A 637 -14.35 33.26 3.26
CA ASP A 637 -14.39 33.35 4.72
C ASP A 637 -14.09 32.04 5.43
N LEU A 638 -13.78 31.00 4.67
CA LEU A 638 -13.48 29.69 5.23
C LEU A 638 -12.26 29.73 6.15
N LYS A 639 -12.37 29.00 7.26
CA LYS A 639 -11.33 28.82 8.26
C LYS A 639 -10.83 27.37 8.27
N GLU A 640 -9.79 27.12 9.05
CA GLU A 640 -9.24 25.78 9.21
C GLU A 640 -10.21 24.77 9.85
N THR A 641 -10.05 23.52 9.47
CA THR A 641 -10.67 22.36 10.10
C THR A 641 -9.70 21.69 11.04
N PHE A 642 -10.14 21.36 12.25
CA PHE A 642 -9.36 20.65 13.25
C PHE A 642 -9.73 19.17 13.29
N TYR A 643 -8.71 18.32 13.48
CA TYR A 643 -8.84 16.87 13.58
C TYR A 643 -8.22 16.39 14.89
N HIS A 644 -9.06 15.96 15.84
CA HIS A 644 -8.62 15.17 16.98
C HIS A 644 -8.63 13.69 16.58
N PHE A 645 -7.53 13.05 16.74
CA PHE A 645 -7.38 11.62 16.47
C PHE A 645 -6.86 10.92 17.71
N VAL A 646 -7.63 9.95 18.21
CA VAL A 646 -7.24 9.07 19.32
C VAL A 646 -7.18 7.63 18.80
N SER A 647 -6.15 6.91 19.11
CA SER A 647 -6.08 5.49 18.80
C SER A 647 -5.42 4.68 19.90
N LEU A 648 -5.95 3.48 20.11
CA LEU A 648 -5.37 2.45 20.97
C LEU A 648 -5.28 1.17 20.16
N SER A 649 -4.10 0.58 20.10
CA SER A 649 -3.85 -0.65 19.36
C SER A 649 -3.02 -1.60 20.19
N TYR A 650 -3.45 -2.85 20.27
CA TYR A 650 -2.71 -3.92 20.92
C TYR A 650 -2.31 -4.98 19.91
N ARG A 651 -1.12 -5.50 20.03
CA ARG A 651 -0.61 -6.59 19.21
C ARG A 651 -0.05 -7.70 20.11
N ASN A 652 -0.55 -8.91 19.92
CA ASN A 652 0.06 -10.11 20.45
C ASN A 652 0.36 -11.06 19.29
N TYR A 653 1.62 -11.23 18.97
CA TYR A 653 2.08 -12.04 17.84
C TYR A 653 2.69 -13.35 18.30
N LYS A 654 2.31 -14.45 17.63
CA LYS A 654 2.97 -15.75 17.72
C LYS A 654 3.29 -16.27 16.32
N THR A 655 4.48 -16.82 16.15
CA THR A 655 4.90 -17.45 14.88
C THR A 655 3.97 -18.62 14.55
N TYR A 656 3.64 -19.43 15.55
CA TYR A 656 2.64 -20.50 15.49
C TYR A 656 1.60 -20.32 16.58
N GLY A 657 0.35 -20.67 16.27
CA GLY A 657 -0.79 -20.50 17.15
C GLY A 657 -1.49 -19.15 17.00
N TRP A 658 -2.16 -18.70 18.02
CA TRP A 658 -3.04 -17.54 18.01
C TRP A 658 -2.30 -16.22 18.15
N SER A 659 -2.58 -15.29 17.23
CA SER A 659 -2.15 -13.89 17.28
C SER A 659 -3.38 -12.97 17.26
N PHE A 660 -3.36 -11.88 18.05
CA PHE A 660 -4.48 -10.98 18.25
C PHE A 660 -4.06 -9.53 17.99
N TYR A 661 -4.91 -8.78 17.28
CA TYR A 661 -4.66 -7.39 16.88
C TYR A 661 -5.93 -6.53 17.02
N PRO A 662 -6.40 -6.28 18.26
CA PRO A 662 -7.48 -5.32 18.48
C PRO A 662 -6.96 -3.88 18.29
N SER A 663 -7.82 -3.02 17.76
CA SER A 663 -7.56 -1.59 17.69
C SER A 663 -8.87 -0.80 17.68
N ILE A 664 -8.80 0.38 18.27
CA ILE A 664 -9.88 1.36 18.30
C ILE A 664 -9.34 2.71 17.85
N TYR A 665 -10.10 3.39 17.00
CA TYR A 665 -9.79 4.70 16.44
C TYR A 665 -10.99 5.61 16.64
N TYR A 666 -10.77 6.77 17.23
CA TYR A 666 -11.78 7.79 17.37
C TYR A 666 -11.28 9.09 16.75
N LYS A 667 -12.09 9.64 15.86
CA LYS A 667 -11.80 10.89 15.16
C LYS A 667 -12.92 11.87 15.35
N ILE A 668 -12.57 13.10 15.74
CA ILE A 668 -13.48 14.25 15.79
C ILE A 668 -12.95 15.30 14.82
N ARG A 669 -13.83 15.86 14.01
CA ARG A 669 -13.54 17.00 13.13
C ARG A 669 -14.37 18.19 13.59
N ASN A 670 -13.71 19.23 14.02
CA ASN A 670 -14.33 20.48 14.44
C ASN A 670 -14.13 21.52 13.35
N ASN A 671 -15.09 22.43 13.23
CA ASN A 671 -15.08 23.52 12.25
C ASN A 671 -14.82 23.01 10.82
N GLN A 672 -15.42 21.87 10.48
CA GLN A 672 -15.13 21.21 9.22
C GLN A 672 -15.66 22.04 8.05
N VAL A 673 -14.79 22.32 7.06
CA VAL A 673 -15.21 22.81 5.76
C VAL A 673 -15.97 21.69 5.04
N GLN A 674 -17.24 21.93 4.76
CA GLN A 674 -18.11 20.97 4.10
C GLN A 674 -19.00 21.68 3.09
N ASN A 675 -19.28 20.99 1.98
CA ASN A 675 -20.19 21.50 0.97
C ASN A 675 -21.64 21.45 1.47
N ILE A 676 -22.35 22.55 1.23
CA ILE A 676 -23.80 22.63 1.30
C ILE A 676 -24.35 22.60 -0.11
N PHE A 677 -25.59 22.16 -0.24
CA PHE A 677 -26.23 21.91 -1.52
C PHE A 677 -27.55 22.70 -1.58
N ASN A 678 -27.68 23.57 -2.58
CA ASN A 678 -28.95 24.13 -2.98
C ASN A 678 -29.39 23.37 -4.22
N THR A 679 -30.37 22.49 -4.06
CA THR A 679 -30.80 21.54 -5.09
C THR A 679 -32.18 21.97 -5.61
N SER A 680 -32.31 21.92 -6.94
CA SER A 680 -33.59 22.06 -7.64
C SER A 680 -33.60 20.98 -8.74
N THR A 681 -34.50 20.04 -8.64
CA THR A 681 -34.57 18.88 -9.53
C THR A 681 -33.23 18.12 -9.56
N ILE A 682 -32.56 18.07 -10.71
CA ILE A 682 -31.25 17.43 -10.87
C ILE A 682 -30.08 18.39 -10.71
N PHE A 683 -30.33 19.68 -10.62
CA PHE A 683 -29.30 20.72 -10.58
C PHE A 683 -28.91 21.05 -9.15
N ASN A 684 -27.63 21.21 -8.92
CA ASN A 684 -27.08 21.54 -7.61
C ASN A 684 -26.15 22.74 -7.69
N ILE A 685 -26.38 23.71 -6.80
CA ILE A 685 -25.40 24.76 -6.51
C ILE A 685 -24.70 24.36 -5.22
N ILE A 686 -23.41 24.30 -5.26
CA ILE A 686 -22.55 23.76 -4.19
C ILE A 686 -21.71 24.89 -3.62
N ASN A 687 -21.80 25.13 -2.32
CA ASN A 687 -21.01 26.12 -1.60
C ASN A 687 -20.30 25.47 -0.41
N PRO A 688 -19.02 25.71 -0.18
CA PRO A 688 -18.33 25.25 1.02
C PRO A 688 -18.57 26.22 2.19
N ILE A 689 -18.86 25.67 3.36
CA ILE A 689 -18.95 26.42 4.61
C ILE A 689 -18.23 25.69 5.75
N ASN A 690 -17.82 26.43 6.79
CA ASN A 690 -17.43 25.80 8.04
C ASN A 690 -18.68 25.40 8.82
N ILE A 691 -18.75 24.14 9.26
CA ILE A 691 -19.88 23.63 10.05
C ILE A 691 -19.45 23.48 11.51
N ASP A 692 -20.21 24.11 12.43
CA ASP A 692 -19.93 24.06 13.88
C ASP A 692 -20.19 22.68 14.49
N THR A 693 -21.09 21.89 13.87
CA THR A 693 -21.41 20.55 14.37
C THR A 693 -20.25 19.61 14.15
N PRO A 694 -19.64 19.03 15.19
CA PRO A 694 -18.51 18.14 15.04
C PRO A 694 -18.89 16.86 14.28
N ASN A 695 -18.08 16.45 13.32
CA ASN A 695 -18.18 15.15 12.71
C ASN A 695 -17.38 14.15 13.54
N LYS A 696 -18.03 13.07 13.96
CA LYS A 696 -17.45 12.05 14.84
C LYS A 696 -17.41 10.72 14.11
N SER A 697 -16.30 10.01 14.23
CA SER A 697 -16.17 8.65 13.68
C SER A 697 -15.45 7.75 14.65
N LEU A 698 -16.06 6.61 14.96
CA LEU A 698 -15.50 5.53 15.75
C LEU A 698 -15.26 4.34 14.83
N THR A 699 -14.07 3.79 14.83
CA THR A 699 -13.75 2.55 14.14
C THR A 699 -13.10 1.57 15.11
N THR A 700 -13.64 0.38 15.22
CA THR A 700 -13.06 -0.72 15.99
C THR A 700 -12.69 -1.85 15.05
N ASN A 701 -11.47 -2.38 15.21
CA ASN A 701 -10.98 -3.52 14.46
C ASN A 701 -10.57 -4.63 15.41
N PHE A 702 -10.95 -5.84 15.10
CA PHE A 702 -10.50 -7.02 15.80
C PHE A 702 -10.04 -8.08 14.79
N ARG A 703 -8.74 -8.29 14.71
CA ARG A 703 -8.14 -9.30 13.84
C ARG A 703 -7.52 -10.41 14.66
N VAL A 704 -7.94 -11.62 14.37
CA VAL A 704 -7.40 -12.86 14.93
C VAL A 704 -6.74 -13.64 13.81
N VAL A 705 -5.56 -14.15 14.07
CA VAL A 705 -4.79 -14.97 13.14
C VAL A 705 -4.36 -16.24 13.84
N TYR A 706 -4.63 -17.37 13.26
CA TYR A 706 -4.05 -18.64 13.65
C TYR A 706 -3.06 -19.11 12.59
N ASN A 707 -1.79 -19.21 12.97
CA ASN A 707 -0.72 -19.70 12.13
C ASN A 707 -0.38 -21.13 12.48
N TYR A 708 -0.39 -21.99 11.49
CA TYR A 708 0.10 -23.36 11.58
C TYR A 708 1.14 -23.58 10.47
N LYS A 709 1.96 -24.64 10.58
CA LYS A 709 3.08 -24.93 9.67
C LYS A 709 2.70 -24.80 8.18
N TYR A 710 1.54 -25.31 7.79
CA TYR A 710 1.11 -25.40 6.39
C TYR A 710 -0.10 -24.56 6.06
N TRP A 711 -0.72 -23.90 7.02
CA TRP A 711 -1.89 -23.07 6.77
C TRP A 711 -2.04 -21.93 7.75
N LYS A 712 -2.77 -20.95 7.32
CA LYS A 712 -3.07 -19.75 8.10
C LYS A 712 -4.54 -19.41 7.97
N ALA A 713 -5.21 -19.26 9.09
CA ALA A 713 -6.57 -18.74 9.16
C ALA A 713 -6.57 -17.32 9.74
N THR A 714 -7.43 -16.47 9.21
CA THR A 714 -7.57 -15.08 9.70
C THR A 714 -9.05 -14.74 9.74
N VAL A 715 -9.48 -14.18 10.85
CA VAL A 715 -10.79 -13.52 10.99
C VAL A 715 -10.54 -12.06 11.33
N LEU A 716 -11.18 -11.18 10.58
CA LEU A 716 -11.17 -9.74 10.79
C LEU A 716 -12.62 -9.28 10.96
N THR A 717 -12.91 -8.56 12.02
CA THR A 717 -14.15 -7.80 12.18
C THR A 717 -13.82 -6.32 12.29
N GLU A 718 -14.55 -5.48 11.59
CA GLU A 718 -14.44 -4.04 11.65
C GLU A 718 -15.84 -3.44 11.81
N TYR A 719 -15.99 -2.58 12.79
CA TYR A 719 -17.16 -1.76 12.95
C TYR A 719 -16.78 -0.30 12.83
N THR A 720 -17.49 0.43 11.99
CA THR A 720 -17.34 1.88 11.83
C THR A 720 -18.70 2.56 12.00
N ASN A 721 -18.77 3.50 12.92
CA ASN A 721 -19.87 4.44 13.07
C ASN A 721 -19.39 5.84 12.73
N SER A 722 -20.12 6.58 11.90
CA SER A 722 -19.80 7.95 11.50
C SER A 722 -21.04 8.83 11.54
N ASN A 723 -20.96 9.88 12.34
CA ASN A 723 -22.03 10.88 12.52
C ASN A 723 -21.56 12.22 11.97
N TYR A 724 -22.30 12.79 11.04
CA TYR A 724 -22.01 14.09 10.46
C TYR A 724 -23.29 14.83 10.08
N ALA A 725 -23.17 16.13 9.88
CA ALA A 725 -24.25 16.97 9.41
C ALA A 725 -23.85 17.68 8.12
N THR A 726 -24.82 17.91 7.24
CA THR A 726 -24.68 18.77 6.06
C THR A 726 -25.94 19.63 5.94
N PHE A 727 -25.95 20.55 4.97
CA PHE A 727 -27.12 21.35 4.68
C PHE A 727 -27.57 21.13 3.24
N ILE A 728 -28.89 20.99 3.04
CA ILE A 728 -29.52 20.91 1.73
C ILE A 728 -30.69 21.86 1.74
N ASN A 729 -30.74 22.81 0.81
CA ASN A 729 -31.76 23.86 0.76
C ASN A 729 -31.96 24.53 2.14
N ASN A 730 -30.84 24.92 2.78
CA ASN A 730 -30.79 25.49 4.14
C ASN A 730 -31.26 24.57 5.29
N ASN A 731 -31.74 23.38 5.00
CA ASN A 731 -32.14 22.41 6.01
C ASN A 731 -30.92 21.57 6.46
N LYS A 732 -30.75 21.46 7.78
CA LYS A 732 -29.71 20.67 8.37
C LYS A 732 -30.02 19.17 8.33
N ILE A 733 -29.27 18.41 7.59
CA ILE A 733 -29.42 16.96 7.44
C ILE A 733 -28.37 16.27 8.32
N LYS A 734 -28.84 15.53 9.32
CA LYS A 734 -27.95 14.69 10.15
C LYS A 734 -27.91 13.29 9.56
N SER A 735 -26.68 12.77 9.38
CA SER A 735 -26.44 11.43 8.85
C SER A 735 -25.70 10.56 9.88
N ASN A 736 -26.17 9.33 10.03
CA ASN A 736 -25.54 8.29 10.82
C ASN A 736 -25.25 7.08 9.91
N ASN A 737 -23.99 6.78 9.73
CA ASN A 737 -23.55 5.68 8.88
C ASN A 737 -22.86 4.61 9.73
N ASN A 738 -23.45 3.43 9.77
CA ASN A 738 -22.91 2.26 10.42
C ASN A 738 -22.41 1.28 9.36
N SER A 739 -21.22 0.75 9.55
CA SER A 739 -20.67 -0.30 8.69
C SER A 739 -20.07 -1.40 9.55
N PHE A 740 -20.50 -2.62 9.33
CA PHE A 740 -19.95 -3.81 9.96
C PHE A 740 -19.39 -4.74 8.89
N LEU A 741 -18.09 -4.96 8.90
CA LEU A 741 -17.36 -5.86 8.02
C LEU A 741 -16.88 -7.07 8.83
N THR A 742 -17.20 -8.26 8.34
CA THR A 742 -16.55 -9.51 8.78
C THR A 742 -15.85 -10.14 7.59
N ARG A 743 -14.59 -10.56 7.78
CA ARG A 743 -13.81 -11.29 6.78
C ARG A 743 -13.18 -12.51 7.42
N ALA A 744 -13.43 -13.66 6.84
CA ALA A 744 -12.74 -14.91 7.15
C ALA A 744 -11.84 -15.28 5.96
N SER A 745 -10.60 -15.64 6.22
CA SER A 745 -9.68 -16.11 5.18
C SER A 745 -8.87 -17.31 5.67
N PHE A 746 -8.62 -18.22 4.75
CA PHE A 746 -7.85 -19.44 4.98
C PHE A 746 -6.87 -19.62 3.81
N ARG A 747 -5.61 -19.87 4.13
CA ARG A 747 -4.56 -20.06 3.13
C ARG A 747 -3.70 -21.24 3.50
N THR A 748 -3.39 -22.07 2.50
CA THR A 748 -2.43 -23.16 2.66
C THR A 748 -1.10 -22.84 1.94
N VAL A 749 -0.01 -23.48 2.41
CA VAL A 749 1.33 -23.36 1.83
C VAL A 749 1.98 -24.74 1.86
N TYR A 750 1.58 -25.59 0.92
CA TYR A 750 2.18 -26.90 0.70
C TYR A 750 3.18 -26.85 -0.46
N ASP A 751 4.23 -27.66 -0.43
CA ASP A 751 5.20 -27.72 -1.51
C ASP A 751 4.72 -28.66 -2.65
N ASN A 752 4.12 -29.80 -2.32
CA ASN A 752 3.75 -30.85 -3.29
C ASN A 752 2.25 -31.19 -3.30
N LYS A 753 1.41 -30.30 -2.81
CA LYS A 753 -0.05 -30.46 -2.78
C LYS A 753 -0.72 -29.20 -3.32
N PRO A 754 -1.96 -29.29 -3.78
CA PRO A 754 -2.72 -28.09 -4.13
C PRO A 754 -2.77 -27.11 -2.97
N ASN A 755 -2.55 -25.86 -3.28
CA ASN A 755 -2.69 -24.75 -2.33
C ASN A 755 -4.00 -24.04 -2.56
N ILE A 756 -4.68 -23.71 -1.49
CA ILE A 756 -5.97 -23.03 -1.48
C ILE A 756 -5.79 -21.68 -0.79
N ASP A 757 -6.30 -20.65 -1.41
CA ASP A 757 -6.48 -19.31 -0.82
C ASP A 757 -7.98 -18.99 -0.86
N PHE A 758 -8.61 -19.02 0.29
CA PHE A 758 -10.03 -18.78 0.46
C PHE A 758 -10.23 -17.48 1.24
N SER A 759 -11.13 -16.63 0.80
CA SER A 759 -11.53 -15.44 1.53
C SER A 759 -13.02 -15.20 1.34
N TYR A 760 -13.74 -15.11 2.42
CA TYR A 760 -15.14 -14.68 2.45
C TYR A 760 -15.24 -13.40 3.26
N SER A 761 -15.91 -12.38 2.73
CA SER A 761 -16.21 -11.16 3.48
C SER A 761 -17.66 -10.76 3.30
N GLN A 762 -18.25 -10.30 4.39
CA GLN A 762 -19.59 -9.72 4.41
C GLN A 762 -19.50 -8.31 5.00
N THR A 763 -20.08 -7.35 4.29
CA THR A 763 -20.21 -5.96 4.75
C THR A 763 -21.69 -5.64 4.87
N HIS A 764 -22.09 -5.29 6.05
CA HIS A 764 -23.41 -4.72 6.34
C HIS A 764 -23.26 -3.24 6.53
N LYS A 765 -24.03 -2.43 5.79
CA LYS A 765 -24.06 -0.98 5.90
C LYS A 765 -25.48 -0.53 6.17
N ASP A 766 -25.61 0.28 7.21
CA ASP A 766 -26.83 0.99 7.54
C ASP A 766 -26.52 2.48 7.46
N ASN A 767 -27.07 3.12 6.44
CA ASN A 767 -26.90 4.54 6.17
C ASN A 767 -28.25 5.21 6.38
N THR A 768 -28.34 6.02 7.40
CA THR A 768 -29.57 6.71 7.79
C THR A 768 -29.33 8.21 7.86
N ASN A 769 -30.20 8.96 7.24
CA ASN A 769 -30.29 10.41 7.43
C ASN A 769 -31.76 10.83 7.66
N SER A 770 -32.00 12.11 7.88
CA SER A 770 -33.36 12.62 8.15
C SER A 770 -34.33 12.49 6.95
N LEU A 771 -33.84 12.18 5.75
CA LEU A 771 -34.64 12.05 4.52
C LEU A 771 -34.82 10.60 4.10
N PHE A 772 -33.85 9.73 4.39
CA PHE A 772 -33.79 8.39 3.84
C PHE A 772 -33.01 7.42 4.73
N SER A 773 -33.40 6.15 4.69
CA SER A 773 -32.66 5.04 5.30
C SER A 773 -32.43 3.94 4.28
N ALA A 774 -31.19 3.47 4.19
CA ALA A 774 -30.81 2.38 3.31
C ALA A 774 -29.90 1.38 4.01
N ILE A 775 -30.32 0.13 3.98
CA ILE A 775 -29.52 -1.01 4.45
C ILE A 775 -29.01 -1.78 3.24
N SER A 776 -27.71 -1.98 3.16
CA SER A 776 -27.08 -2.78 2.12
C SER A 776 -26.16 -3.85 2.67
N ASN A 777 -26.19 -5.01 2.02
CA ASN A 777 -25.35 -6.14 2.32
C ASN A 777 -24.52 -6.48 1.09
N LEU A 778 -23.21 -6.54 1.28
CA LEU A 778 -22.26 -6.96 0.26
C LEU A 778 -21.51 -8.19 0.75
N SER A 779 -21.64 -9.29 0.05
CA SER A 779 -20.90 -10.53 0.31
C SER A 779 -19.92 -10.79 -0.83
N ASN A 780 -18.65 -11.04 -0.50
CA ASN A 780 -17.64 -11.38 -1.48
C ASN A 780 -17.00 -12.71 -1.09
N LEU A 781 -16.90 -13.59 -2.05
CA LEU A 781 -16.17 -14.84 -1.96
C LEU A 781 -15.05 -14.82 -3.00
N ASP A 782 -13.83 -15.10 -2.56
CA ASP A 782 -12.64 -15.23 -3.38
C ASP A 782 -12.00 -16.58 -3.07
N VAL A 783 -11.89 -17.44 -4.07
CA VAL A 783 -11.27 -18.75 -3.96
C VAL A 783 -10.22 -18.89 -5.04
N ALA A 784 -8.99 -19.10 -4.65
CA ALA A 784 -7.92 -19.40 -5.57
C ALA A 784 -7.28 -20.74 -5.23
N VAL A 785 -7.03 -21.53 -6.25
CA VAL A 785 -6.33 -22.81 -6.14
C VAL A 785 -5.15 -22.76 -7.08
N ASP A 786 -3.97 -23.13 -6.58
CA ASP A 786 -2.78 -23.35 -7.39
C ASP A 786 -2.12 -24.67 -7.05
N TYR A 787 -1.68 -25.36 -8.09
CA TYR A 787 -1.02 -26.64 -7.97
C TYR A 787 0.15 -26.72 -8.95
N GLU A 788 1.32 -27.11 -8.42
CA GLU A 788 2.49 -27.39 -9.22
C GLU A 788 2.75 -28.91 -9.17
N TYR A 789 2.68 -29.55 -10.34
CA TYR A 789 2.95 -30.97 -10.50
C TYR A 789 3.97 -31.19 -11.62
N LYS A 790 5.17 -31.61 -11.26
CA LYS A 790 6.31 -31.75 -12.20
C LYS A 790 6.52 -30.46 -12.99
N ASN A 791 6.30 -30.51 -14.29
CA ASN A 791 6.51 -29.43 -15.24
C ASN A 791 5.26 -28.53 -15.43
N TRP A 792 4.15 -28.87 -14.78
CA TRP A 792 2.87 -28.20 -14.93
C TRP A 792 2.53 -27.33 -13.74
N LYS A 793 1.94 -26.16 -14.01
CA LYS A 793 1.33 -25.29 -12.98
C LYS A 793 -0.10 -24.99 -13.38
N PHE A 794 -1.01 -25.27 -12.49
CA PHE A 794 -2.43 -25.00 -12.64
C PHE A 794 -2.82 -23.88 -11.69
N LYS A 795 -3.54 -22.91 -12.21
CA LYS A 795 -4.12 -21.83 -11.41
C LYS A 795 -5.57 -21.66 -11.76
N THR A 796 -6.42 -21.51 -10.74
CA THR A 796 -7.83 -21.16 -10.89
C THR A 796 -8.18 -20.13 -9.84
N GLU A 797 -8.90 -19.09 -10.23
CA GLU A 797 -9.43 -18.05 -9.36
C GLU A 797 -10.93 -17.91 -9.63
N TYR A 798 -11.73 -17.98 -8.58
CA TYR A 798 -13.16 -17.77 -8.63
C TYR A 798 -13.53 -16.63 -7.69
N LEU A 799 -14.17 -15.60 -8.24
CA LEU A 799 -14.70 -14.46 -7.51
C LEU A 799 -16.22 -14.50 -7.58
N TYR A 800 -16.88 -14.35 -6.45
CA TYR A 800 -18.33 -14.19 -6.38
C TYR A 800 -18.66 -13.00 -5.50
N ASN A 801 -19.43 -12.06 -6.03
CA ASN A 801 -19.94 -10.91 -5.31
C ASN A 801 -21.47 -10.99 -5.31
N PHE A 802 -22.07 -10.84 -4.15
CA PHE A 802 -23.51 -10.73 -3.97
C PHE A 802 -23.82 -9.42 -3.24
N TYR A 803 -24.69 -8.64 -3.85
CA TYR A 803 -25.16 -7.37 -3.34
C TYR A 803 -26.67 -7.40 -3.14
N LYS A 804 -27.15 -6.89 -2.01
CA LYS A 804 -28.55 -6.71 -1.70
C LYS A 804 -28.76 -5.35 -1.07
N ASN A 805 -29.75 -4.58 -1.56
CA ASN A 805 -30.19 -3.32 -0.98
C ASN A 805 -31.69 -3.40 -0.65
N ASN A 806 -32.04 -3.06 0.60
CA ASN A 806 -33.43 -3.13 1.06
C ASN A 806 -34.30 -1.97 0.56
N ALA A 807 -33.68 -0.79 0.34
CA ALA A 807 -34.42 0.40 -0.08
C ALA A 807 -34.95 0.25 -1.52
N THR A 808 -34.17 -0.35 -2.42
CA THR A 808 -34.58 -0.58 -3.82
C THR A 808 -35.12 -1.98 -4.06
N LYS A 809 -35.05 -2.86 -3.06
CA LYS A 809 -35.34 -4.30 -3.17
C LYS A 809 -34.48 -5.01 -4.23
N ASN A 810 -33.40 -4.39 -4.68
CA ASN A 810 -32.54 -4.92 -5.73
C ASN A 810 -31.52 -5.90 -5.15
N THR A 811 -31.36 -7.01 -5.86
CA THR A 811 -30.30 -7.98 -5.63
C THR A 811 -29.47 -8.13 -6.90
N ASN A 812 -28.16 -8.23 -6.75
CA ASN A 812 -27.29 -8.56 -7.88
C ASN A 812 -26.20 -9.54 -7.45
N SER A 813 -25.89 -10.45 -8.35
CA SER A 813 -24.74 -11.35 -8.21
C SER A 813 -23.81 -11.19 -9.41
N PHE A 814 -22.52 -11.21 -9.13
CA PHE A 814 -21.48 -11.22 -10.14
C PHE A 814 -20.48 -12.31 -9.79
N ASN A 815 -20.14 -13.13 -10.78
CA ASN A 815 -19.05 -14.09 -10.60
C ASN A 815 -18.03 -13.94 -11.74
N GLU A 816 -16.81 -14.32 -11.47
CA GLU A 816 -15.71 -14.29 -12.44
C GLU A 816 -14.83 -15.51 -12.20
N LEU A 817 -14.65 -16.31 -13.24
CA LEU A 817 -13.77 -17.46 -13.23
C LEU A 817 -12.58 -17.17 -14.13
N ASN A 818 -11.38 -17.26 -13.56
CA ASN A 818 -10.11 -17.16 -14.27
C ASN A 818 -9.34 -18.48 -14.09
N ALA A 819 -8.70 -18.97 -15.14
CA ALA A 819 -7.89 -20.17 -15.05
C ALA A 819 -6.65 -20.04 -15.95
N SER A 820 -5.55 -20.65 -15.54
CA SER A 820 -4.38 -20.81 -16.40
C SER A 820 -3.69 -22.15 -16.19
N ILE A 821 -3.11 -22.65 -17.27
CA ILE A 821 -2.30 -23.86 -17.33
C ILE A 821 -0.96 -23.43 -17.90
N PHE A 822 0.11 -23.59 -17.13
CA PHE A 822 1.45 -23.30 -17.53
C PHE A 822 2.28 -24.58 -17.57
N TYR A 823 3.04 -24.76 -18.63
CA TYR A 823 3.98 -25.86 -18.82
C TYR A 823 5.40 -25.35 -19.07
N GLN A 824 6.38 -25.89 -18.37
CA GLN A 824 7.80 -25.65 -18.63
C GLN A 824 8.58 -26.91 -18.33
N LYS A 825 9.24 -27.45 -19.34
CA LYS A 825 10.15 -28.60 -19.16
C LYS A 825 11.29 -28.21 -18.24
N GLU A 826 11.75 -29.14 -17.43
CA GLU A 826 12.91 -28.95 -16.56
C GLU A 826 14.15 -28.52 -17.36
N ASN A 827 14.87 -27.51 -16.89
CA ASN A 827 16.04 -26.90 -17.53
C ASN A 827 15.80 -26.26 -18.92
N SER A 828 14.57 -26.14 -19.36
CA SER A 828 14.23 -25.39 -20.57
C SER A 828 14.01 -23.91 -20.26
N PRO A 829 14.54 -22.97 -21.04
CA PRO A 829 14.18 -21.56 -20.93
C PRO A 829 12.77 -21.28 -21.43
N TRP A 830 12.17 -22.19 -22.20
CA TRP A 830 10.83 -22.03 -22.78
C TRP A 830 9.73 -22.57 -21.87
N GLY A 831 8.71 -21.77 -21.66
CA GLY A 831 7.46 -22.12 -21.05
C GLY A 831 6.29 -21.71 -21.91
N PHE A 832 5.13 -22.37 -21.72
CA PHE A 832 3.89 -22.09 -22.45
C PHE A 832 2.75 -21.93 -21.46
N GLU A 833 1.90 -20.93 -21.66
CA GLU A 833 0.74 -20.69 -20.79
C GLU A 833 -0.53 -20.55 -21.64
N LEU A 834 -1.56 -21.30 -21.28
CA LEU A 834 -2.93 -21.05 -21.69
C LEU A 834 -3.64 -20.30 -20.58
N LEU A 835 -4.14 -19.12 -20.88
CA LEU A 835 -4.81 -18.23 -19.93
C LEU A 835 -6.25 -17.96 -20.38
N GLY A 836 -7.22 -18.23 -19.50
CA GLY A 836 -8.61 -17.82 -19.64
C GLY A 836 -9.01 -16.84 -18.55
N THR A 837 -9.64 -15.73 -18.92
CA THR A 837 -10.17 -14.75 -17.99
C THR A 837 -11.64 -14.48 -18.24
N ASN A 838 -12.39 -14.24 -17.16
CA ASN A 838 -13.85 -14.10 -17.19
C ASN A 838 -14.51 -15.23 -18.00
N ILE A 839 -14.11 -16.47 -17.74
CA ILE A 839 -14.53 -17.66 -18.53
C ILE A 839 -16.05 -17.79 -18.58
N GLY A 840 -16.75 -17.43 -17.49
CA GLY A 840 -18.20 -17.40 -17.40
C GLY A 840 -18.87 -16.31 -18.24
N ASN A 841 -18.09 -15.39 -18.82
CA ASN A 841 -18.55 -14.28 -19.65
C ASN A 841 -19.60 -13.37 -18.95
N ASN A 842 -19.42 -13.11 -17.67
CA ASN A 842 -20.25 -12.15 -16.97
C ASN A 842 -19.98 -10.73 -17.48
N ILE A 843 -21.04 -9.97 -17.67
CA ILE A 843 -20.97 -8.71 -18.44
C ILE A 843 -20.97 -7.45 -17.57
N SER A 844 -21.43 -7.52 -16.31
CA SER A 844 -21.58 -6.32 -15.50
C SER A 844 -21.48 -6.55 -13.99
N LYS A 845 -21.07 -5.52 -13.27
CA LYS A 845 -21.08 -5.40 -11.80
C LYS A 845 -22.01 -4.26 -11.37
N LEU A 846 -22.74 -4.44 -10.29
CA LEU A 846 -23.62 -3.43 -9.70
C LEU A 846 -23.04 -2.93 -8.37
N ASN A 847 -23.05 -1.61 -8.17
CA ASN A 847 -22.76 -0.96 -6.91
C ASN A 847 -23.83 0.07 -6.61
N SER A 848 -24.14 0.32 -5.34
CA SER A 848 -24.96 1.44 -4.93
C SER A 848 -24.25 2.38 -3.98
N THR A 849 -24.64 3.64 -4.04
CA THR A 849 -24.19 4.69 -3.14
C THR A 849 -25.40 5.51 -2.69
N LEU A 850 -25.34 5.95 -1.42
CA LEU A 850 -26.27 6.90 -0.86
C LEU A 850 -25.50 8.12 -0.40
N SER A 851 -25.88 9.28 -0.89
CA SER A 851 -25.47 10.58 -0.38
C SER A 851 -26.63 11.26 0.34
N SER A 852 -26.45 12.48 0.79
CA SER A 852 -27.48 13.19 1.56
C SER A 852 -28.81 13.40 0.81
N ASN A 853 -28.78 13.53 -0.53
CA ASN A 853 -29.96 13.79 -1.36
C ASN A 853 -30.10 12.87 -2.58
N LEU A 854 -29.16 11.94 -2.78
CA LEU A 854 -29.11 11.10 -3.98
C LEU A 854 -28.83 9.65 -3.62
N PHE A 855 -29.73 8.76 -4.00
CA PHE A 855 -29.49 7.35 -4.10
C PHE A 855 -29.11 6.99 -5.53
N SER A 856 -28.04 6.25 -5.72
CA SER A 856 -27.56 5.86 -7.04
C SER A 856 -27.18 4.38 -7.08
N GLU A 857 -27.68 3.67 -8.08
CA GLU A 857 -27.24 2.34 -8.46
C GLU A 857 -26.48 2.39 -9.77
N ARG A 858 -25.21 1.96 -9.73
CA ARG A 858 -24.29 2.00 -10.85
C ARG A 858 -23.98 0.60 -11.35
N ARG A 859 -24.43 0.28 -12.55
CA ARG A 859 -24.09 -0.94 -13.29
C ARG A 859 -22.88 -0.63 -14.19
N THR A 860 -21.76 -1.27 -13.95
CA THR A 860 -20.54 -1.09 -14.74
C THR A 860 -20.29 -2.35 -15.58
N LEU A 861 -20.16 -2.21 -16.87
CA LEU A 861 -19.81 -3.32 -17.74
C LEU A 861 -18.34 -3.70 -17.50
N VAL A 862 -18.05 -5.01 -17.59
CA VAL A 862 -16.72 -5.57 -17.38
C VAL A 862 -16.12 -6.10 -18.67
N PHE A 863 -14.81 -6.38 -18.61
CA PHE A 863 -14.07 -6.90 -19.76
C PHE A 863 -14.61 -8.28 -20.18
N PRO A 864 -14.83 -8.51 -21.47
CA PRO A 864 -15.40 -9.76 -21.96
C PRO A 864 -14.44 -10.93 -21.75
N ARG A 865 -14.97 -12.14 -21.83
CA ARG A 865 -14.21 -13.39 -21.81
C ARG A 865 -13.04 -13.34 -22.77
N THR A 866 -11.86 -13.76 -22.28
CA THR A 866 -10.62 -13.71 -23.05
C THR A 866 -9.85 -15.00 -22.87
N PHE A 867 -9.34 -15.56 -23.97
CA PHE A 867 -8.39 -16.67 -23.98
C PHE A 867 -7.13 -16.24 -24.73
N VAL A 868 -5.96 -16.53 -24.13
CA VAL A 868 -4.66 -16.20 -24.69
C VAL A 868 -3.72 -17.39 -24.51
N VAL A 869 -2.99 -17.75 -25.56
CA VAL A 869 -1.84 -18.65 -25.50
C VAL A 869 -0.59 -17.81 -25.49
N LYS A 870 0.31 -18.09 -24.53
CA LYS A 870 1.58 -17.36 -24.37
C LYS A 870 2.75 -18.31 -24.47
N ALA A 871 3.83 -17.85 -25.14
CA ALA A 871 5.17 -18.40 -25.02
C ALA A 871 5.97 -17.49 -24.07
N ILE A 872 6.75 -18.09 -23.18
CA ILE A 872 7.54 -17.40 -22.17
C ILE A 872 8.97 -17.89 -22.29
N TYR A 873 9.90 -16.96 -22.53
CA TYR A 873 11.32 -17.24 -22.57
C TYR A 873 12.00 -16.67 -21.35
N LYS A 874 12.68 -17.49 -20.56
CA LYS A 874 13.44 -17.10 -19.37
C LYS A 874 14.91 -16.90 -19.72
N LEU A 875 15.44 -15.74 -19.30
CA LEU A 875 16.84 -15.36 -19.45
C LEU A 875 17.70 -15.97 -18.34
#